data_9ad9984f29020c88ad1dab26cc34dc4e
#
_entry.id   9ad9984f29020c88ad1dab26cc34dc4e
#
_cell.length_a   1.000
_cell.length_b   1.000
_cell.length_c   1.000
_cell.angle_alpha   90.00
_cell.angle_beta   90.00
_cell.angle_gamma   90.00
#
_symmetry.space_group_name_H-M   'P 1'
#
loop_
_entity.id
_entity.type
_entity.pdbx_description
1 polymer ?
#
loop_
_entity_poly.entity_id
_entity_poly.type
_entity_poly.pdbx_seq_one_letter_code
_entity_poly.pdbx_strand_id
1 'polypeptide(L)'
;MKRILYILAIALSIFACTEEIDKSNRYVFTGETVADFMLNRSEKYSHMITLLKRAGLLTLLQTYGQYTLFLPDNESVEKFVAEQDSIYWATRDAEKPINTGVTSPLVEELSDSMANIIARMHLIENRNYHTADMGEGALGKWNFNDRALSVSYKVVNERFYIMINNDAAITDGDNQVENGIVHLIDKPIDPKYTRISSQISEYRFFSIFNQAIGATGFAERVSQTADPKYKRPNRSLHWKTLNVTPKHKYFKFTAFIEPDEIFHKNGIYTLDDLIIFAEKWYGTEEKGNYKNPKNALYKFVAYHFVEGEIPYNRVVYSEASANYAFNYISGYDTYNYYPTLQGTLLKALKPLSTTDGLNIYLKYSKRKIPYNFEMRNHTNVRIIEVTEFTQMNERYANFVPNAGNGLIHPIDKILIYNEDEMVGNILNERMRFDIALLQPELSSNNIWHTDHAEIPIDYCKGIKTFSGKNSGVYCCGEHWNYNLNCIMFIGLRPFYTNNFDHAVLLPPVPPRTYEIRISSRGGSGLYNNRTTAKYQLYFDDKICGSPIPTHPIPTDPEIGWVADEDTYDNGVENDKHLRNKGWMKAPDSYCIYIDDKTGIRETARGSYGHMRKIIHRQYIGKGEHWLRYRYIPPKYSENFFASDVDLDYLEFVPLHIVSDPTKPEDRY
;
A
#
# COMPACT_ATOMS: atom_id res chain seq x y z
N MET A 1 64.27 -30.65 14.27
CA MET A 1 62.98 -30.54 14.98
C MET A 1 62.04 -29.52 14.35
N LYS A 2 62.39 -28.24 14.10
CA LYS A 2 61.43 -27.23 13.49
C LYS A 2 60.89 -27.66 12.13
N ARG A 3 61.67 -28.26 11.23
CA ARG A 3 61.19 -28.69 9.90
C ARG A 3 60.22 -29.88 9.94
N ILE A 4 60.36 -30.77 10.95
CA ILE A 4 59.45 -31.92 11.14
C ILE A 4 58.07 -31.40 11.67
N LEU A 5 58.06 -30.34 12.52
CA LEU A 5 56.83 -29.74 13.01
C LEU A 5 56.05 -29.06 11.90
N TYR A 6 56.72 -28.41 10.93
CA TYR A 6 56.06 -27.79 9.77
C TYR A 6 55.45 -28.86 8.83
N ILE A 7 56.11 -29.98 8.63
CA ILE A 7 55.59 -31.08 7.81
C ILE A 7 54.39 -31.75 8.50
N LEU A 8 54.43 -31.91 9.83
CA LEU A 8 53.30 -32.43 10.61
C LEU A 8 52.11 -31.45 10.62
N ALA A 9 52.35 -30.13 10.69
CA ALA A 9 51.30 -29.12 10.63
C ALA A 9 50.64 -29.05 9.25
N ILE A 10 51.40 -29.21 8.16
CA ILE A 10 50.87 -29.27 6.79
C ILE A 10 50.11 -30.59 6.56
N ALA A 11 50.57 -31.71 7.10
CA ALA A 11 49.88 -32.99 7.01
C ALA A 11 48.55 -32.98 7.79
N LEU A 12 48.50 -32.33 8.96
CA LEU A 12 47.25 -32.13 9.73
C LEU A 12 46.25 -31.20 9.06
N SER A 13 46.72 -30.20 8.29
CA SER A 13 45.81 -29.30 7.54
C SER A 13 45.21 -29.96 6.27
N ILE A 14 45.80 -31.02 5.76
CA ILE A 14 45.27 -31.77 4.60
C ILE A 14 44.17 -32.77 5.04
N PHE A 15 44.17 -33.22 6.29
CA PHE A 15 43.14 -34.11 6.83
C PHE A 15 41.93 -33.36 7.42
N ALA A 16 41.98 -32.02 7.54
CA ALA A 16 40.87 -31.21 8.07
C ALA A 16 39.81 -30.78 7.00
N CYS A 17 39.96 -31.25 5.76
CA CYS A 17 39.06 -30.88 4.65
C CYS A 17 38.36 -32.08 4.00
N THR A 18 38.09 -33.13 4.76
CA THR A 18 37.13 -34.17 4.36
C THR A 18 36.06 -34.28 5.44
N GLU A 19 35.36 -33.18 5.73
CA GLU A 19 33.98 -33.33 6.14
C GLU A 19 33.24 -33.88 4.92
N GLU A 20 32.99 -35.17 4.91
CA GLU A 20 31.90 -35.69 4.07
C GLU A 20 30.69 -34.85 4.41
N ILE A 21 30.25 -33.99 3.46
CA ILE A 21 28.97 -33.28 3.58
C ILE A 21 27.95 -34.39 3.81
N ASP A 22 27.44 -34.45 5.03
CA ASP A 22 26.41 -35.41 5.41
C ASP A 22 25.21 -35.23 4.46
N LYS A 23 25.14 -36.13 3.49
CA LYS A 23 24.11 -36.13 2.48
C LYS A 23 22.73 -36.46 3.06
N SER A 24 22.67 -36.97 4.30
CA SER A 24 21.45 -37.32 5.00
C SER A 24 20.61 -36.10 5.36
N ASN A 25 21.24 -34.89 5.46
CA ASN A 25 20.57 -33.61 5.72
C ASN A 25 20.26 -32.80 4.44
N ARG A 26 20.59 -33.32 3.27
CA ARG A 26 20.09 -32.72 2.02
C ARG A 26 18.67 -33.15 1.82
N TYR A 27 17.72 -32.19 1.98
CA TYR A 27 16.37 -32.37 1.49
C TYR A 27 16.45 -32.60 -0.03
N VAL A 28 16.15 -33.78 -0.47
CA VAL A 28 15.98 -34.10 -1.90
C VAL A 28 14.50 -34.13 -2.15
N PHE A 29 14.01 -33.38 -3.15
CA PHE A 29 12.64 -33.49 -3.59
C PHE A 29 12.33 -34.97 -3.89
N THR A 30 11.42 -35.55 -3.13
CA THR A 30 10.93 -36.91 -3.32
C THR A 30 9.59 -36.93 -4.03
N GLY A 31 8.93 -35.79 -4.11
CA GLY A 31 7.67 -35.56 -4.76
C GLY A 31 7.76 -34.70 -6.02
N GLU A 32 6.62 -34.34 -6.56
CA GLU A 32 6.44 -33.54 -7.76
C GLU A 32 6.63 -32.04 -7.45
N THR A 33 7.50 -31.36 -8.20
CA THR A 33 7.60 -29.90 -8.14
C THR A 33 6.50 -29.23 -8.97
N VAL A 34 6.34 -27.88 -8.86
CA VAL A 34 5.44 -27.11 -9.75
C VAL A 34 5.75 -27.37 -11.22
N ALA A 35 7.03 -27.45 -11.59
CA ALA A 35 7.41 -27.77 -12.98
C ALA A 35 7.06 -29.22 -13.35
N ASP A 36 7.33 -30.17 -12.45
CA ASP A 36 7.04 -31.60 -12.72
C ASP A 36 5.54 -31.84 -12.85
N PHE A 37 4.72 -31.11 -12.09
CA PHE A 37 3.25 -31.18 -12.23
C PHE A 37 2.80 -30.93 -13.66
N MET A 38 3.37 -29.92 -14.34
CA MET A 38 3.09 -29.63 -15.73
C MET A 38 3.75 -30.61 -16.69
N LEU A 39 5.03 -30.95 -16.46
CA LEU A 39 5.81 -31.82 -17.34
C LEU A 39 5.22 -33.24 -17.40
N ASN A 40 4.76 -33.77 -16.25
CA ASN A 40 4.10 -35.08 -16.18
C ASN A 40 2.71 -35.11 -16.84
N ARG A 41 2.14 -33.92 -17.16
CA ARG A 41 0.83 -33.75 -17.82
C ARG A 41 0.97 -32.85 -19.05
N SER A 42 2.08 -33.01 -19.79
CA SER A 42 2.46 -32.13 -20.90
C SER A 42 1.43 -32.09 -22.03
N GLU A 43 0.65 -33.18 -22.21
CA GLU A 43 -0.45 -33.21 -23.19
C GLU A 43 -1.53 -32.13 -22.89
N LYS A 44 -1.67 -31.70 -21.64
CA LYS A 44 -2.63 -30.66 -21.22
C LYS A 44 -2.04 -29.28 -21.09
N TYR A 45 -0.72 -29.16 -20.83
CA TYR A 45 -0.09 -27.91 -20.40
C TYR A 45 1.13 -27.53 -21.25
N SER A 46 1.32 -28.13 -22.45
CA SER A 46 2.48 -27.86 -23.32
C SER A 46 2.67 -26.38 -23.64
N HIS A 47 1.58 -25.61 -23.79
CA HIS A 47 1.65 -24.20 -24.08
C HIS A 47 2.19 -23.40 -22.90
N MET A 48 1.70 -23.64 -21.67
CA MET A 48 2.25 -22.99 -20.49
C MET A 48 3.70 -23.40 -20.21
N ILE A 49 4.08 -24.65 -20.44
CA ILE A 49 5.47 -25.11 -20.38
C ILE A 49 6.33 -24.31 -21.36
N THR A 50 5.87 -24.13 -22.58
CA THR A 50 6.57 -23.33 -23.63
C THR A 50 6.73 -21.89 -23.19
N LEU A 51 5.67 -21.24 -22.69
CA LEU A 51 5.68 -19.85 -22.22
C LEU A 51 6.64 -19.68 -21.03
N LEU A 52 6.57 -20.57 -20.03
CA LEU A 52 7.44 -20.54 -18.86
C LEU A 52 8.91 -20.82 -19.23
N LYS A 53 9.16 -21.70 -20.19
CA LYS A 53 10.51 -21.97 -20.71
C LYS A 53 11.09 -20.75 -21.43
N ARG A 54 10.32 -20.08 -22.28
CA ARG A 54 10.73 -18.84 -22.98
C ARG A 54 10.96 -17.70 -22.00
N ALA A 55 10.17 -17.62 -20.91
CA ALA A 55 10.36 -16.66 -19.83
C ALA A 55 11.54 -16.97 -18.90
N GLY A 56 12.23 -18.13 -19.07
CA GLY A 56 13.30 -18.57 -18.18
C GLY A 56 12.83 -19.00 -16.78
N LEU A 57 11.53 -19.25 -16.60
CA LEU A 57 10.93 -19.55 -15.30
C LEU A 57 10.78 -21.05 -15.04
N LEU A 58 10.78 -21.90 -16.07
CA LEU A 58 10.56 -23.33 -15.91
C LEU A 58 11.64 -23.98 -15.00
N THR A 59 12.91 -23.62 -15.19
CA THR A 59 14.01 -24.12 -14.35
C THR A 59 13.91 -23.62 -12.91
N LEU A 60 13.42 -22.38 -12.70
CA LEU A 60 13.18 -21.85 -11.37
C LEU A 60 12.14 -22.71 -10.62
N LEU A 61 11.09 -23.14 -11.28
CA LEU A 61 10.02 -23.95 -10.71
C LEU A 61 10.43 -25.41 -10.43
N GLN A 62 11.61 -25.83 -10.86
CA GLN A 62 12.24 -27.12 -10.49
C GLN A 62 13.12 -27.01 -9.24
N THR A 63 13.31 -25.79 -8.70
CA THR A 63 14.18 -25.54 -7.56
C THR A 63 13.40 -25.33 -6.26
N TYR A 64 14.14 -25.25 -5.13
CA TYR A 64 13.54 -24.90 -3.83
C TYR A 64 12.86 -23.54 -3.89
N GLY A 65 11.72 -23.41 -3.23
CA GLY A 65 10.96 -22.18 -3.16
C GLY A 65 9.55 -22.42 -2.62
N GLN A 66 8.77 -21.37 -2.62
CA GLN A 66 7.33 -21.39 -2.37
C GLN A 66 6.65 -20.68 -3.51
N TYR A 67 5.91 -21.41 -4.32
CA TYR A 67 5.27 -20.85 -5.50
C TYR A 67 3.77 -21.11 -5.49
N THR A 68 3.00 -20.12 -5.95
CA THR A 68 1.61 -20.32 -6.34
C THR A 68 1.52 -20.15 -7.85
N LEU A 69 1.09 -21.19 -8.54
CA LEU A 69 0.88 -21.17 -9.99
C LEU A 69 -0.61 -21.28 -10.30
N PHE A 70 -1.12 -20.34 -11.11
CA PHE A 70 -2.44 -20.42 -11.74
C PHE A 70 -2.26 -21.00 -13.14
N LEU A 71 -2.74 -22.20 -13.38
CA LEU A 71 -2.40 -23.02 -14.55
C LEU A 71 -3.60 -23.20 -15.47
N PRO A 72 -3.68 -22.51 -16.63
CA PRO A 72 -4.65 -22.77 -17.68
C PRO A 72 -4.23 -23.98 -18.53
N ASP A 73 -5.17 -24.65 -19.16
CA ASP A 73 -4.91 -25.72 -20.11
C ASP A 73 -4.59 -25.19 -21.51
N ASN A 74 -4.19 -26.10 -22.42
CA ASN A 74 -3.80 -25.74 -23.78
C ASN A 74 -4.93 -25.07 -24.55
N GLU A 75 -6.15 -25.60 -24.48
CA GLU A 75 -7.31 -25.08 -25.22
C GLU A 75 -7.61 -23.62 -24.82
N SER A 76 -7.56 -23.33 -23.52
CA SER A 76 -7.82 -21.99 -23.01
C SER A 76 -6.67 -21.02 -23.36
N VAL A 77 -5.41 -21.46 -23.38
CA VAL A 77 -4.27 -20.66 -23.82
C VAL A 77 -4.39 -20.33 -25.31
N GLU A 78 -4.74 -21.29 -26.15
CA GLU A 78 -4.93 -21.06 -27.60
C GLU A 78 -6.03 -20.03 -27.88
N LYS A 79 -7.18 -20.16 -27.21
CA LYS A 79 -8.27 -19.19 -27.32
C LYS A 79 -7.83 -17.78 -26.90
N PHE A 80 -7.16 -17.69 -25.76
CA PHE A 80 -6.66 -16.42 -25.24
C PHE A 80 -5.66 -15.76 -26.20
N VAL A 81 -4.71 -16.51 -26.75
CA VAL A 81 -3.73 -15.98 -27.69
C VAL A 81 -4.41 -15.48 -28.97
N ALA A 82 -5.40 -16.22 -29.48
CA ALA A 82 -6.17 -15.80 -30.66
C ALA A 82 -6.96 -14.49 -30.38
N GLU A 83 -7.53 -14.31 -29.22
CA GLU A 83 -8.22 -13.09 -28.81
C GLU A 83 -7.26 -11.91 -28.68
N GLN A 84 -6.09 -12.10 -28.06
CA GLN A 84 -5.09 -11.05 -27.90
C GLN A 84 -4.55 -10.55 -29.26
N ASP A 85 -4.37 -11.42 -30.22
CA ASP A 85 -3.93 -11.01 -31.53
C ASP A 85 -4.93 -10.07 -32.22
N SER A 86 -6.21 -10.38 -32.14
CA SER A 86 -7.25 -9.52 -32.69
C SER A 86 -7.29 -8.13 -32.02
N ILE A 87 -7.13 -8.05 -30.71
CA ILE A 87 -7.09 -6.80 -29.95
C ILE A 87 -5.79 -6.04 -30.21
N TYR A 88 -4.66 -6.72 -30.22
CA TYR A 88 -3.34 -6.12 -30.45
C TYR A 88 -3.26 -5.48 -31.85
N TRP A 89 -3.79 -6.13 -32.88
CA TRP A 89 -3.81 -5.59 -34.21
C TRP A 89 -4.85 -4.50 -34.42
N ALA A 90 -5.97 -4.53 -33.69
CA ALA A 90 -6.98 -3.48 -33.72
C ALA A 90 -6.51 -2.17 -33.10
N THR A 91 -5.52 -2.21 -32.18
CA THR A 91 -5.01 -1.03 -31.46
C THR A 91 -3.69 -0.49 -32.05
N ARG A 92 -3.06 -1.20 -32.94
CA ARG A 92 -1.79 -0.79 -33.56
C ARG A 92 -2.05 -0.01 -34.85
N ASP A 93 -1.36 1.12 -35.03
CA ASP A 93 -1.48 2.02 -36.19
C ASP A 93 -1.66 1.30 -37.54
N ALA A 94 -2.57 1.84 -38.35
CA ALA A 94 -3.04 1.33 -39.61
C ALA A 94 -1.96 1.23 -40.74
N GLU A 95 -0.69 1.38 -40.45
CA GLU A 95 0.40 1.42 -41.43
C GLU A 95 1.08 0.07 -41.75
N LYS A 96 0.69 -1.04 -41.10
CA LYS A 96 1.16 -2.36 -41.50
C LYS A 96 0.01 -3.20 -42.06
N PRO A 97 0.15 -3.72 -43.29
CA PRO A 97 -0.88 -4.55 -43.89
C PRO A 97 -1.12 -5.78 -43.02
N ILE A 98 -2.37 -6.01 -42.66
CA ILE A 98 -2.84 -7.23 -42.03
C ILE A 98 -2.50 -8.36 -42.99
N ASN A 99 -1.65 -9.28 -42.56
CA ASN A 99 -1.38 -10.48 -43.32
C ASN A 99 -2.59 -11.42 -43.16
N THR A 100 -3.58 -11.26 -44.04
CA THR A 100 -4.89 -11.93 -43.98
C THR A 100 -4.83 -13.44 -44.26
N GLY A 101 -3.65 -14.05 -44.15
CA GLY A 101 -3.43 -15.48 -44.43
C GLY A 101 -3.07 -16.32 -43.19
N VAL A 102 -2.94 -15.75 -41.99
CA VAL A 102 -2.58 -16.52 -40.78
C VAL A 102 -3.85 -16.85 -40.01
N THR A 103 -4.26 -18.07 -40.09
CA THR A 103 -5.25 -18.68 -39.23
C THR A 103 -4.64 -18.80 -37.82
N SER A 104 -5.07 -17.98 -36.88
CA SER A 104 -4.77 -18.03 -35.44
C SER A 104 -3.26 -18.07 -35.10
N PRO A 105 -2.68 -17.09 -34.42
CA PRO A 105 -1.27 -17.16 -34.04
C PRO A 105 -1.08 -18.36 -33.12
N LEU A 106 -0.07 -19.18 -33.46
CA LEU A 106 0.35 -20.25 -32.57
C LEU A 106 1.06 -19.64 -31.35
N VAL A 107 0.99 -20.30 -30.21
CA VAL A 107 1.69 -19.86 -29.00
C VAL A 107 3.19 -19.68 -29.24
N GLU A 108 3.73 -20.46 -30.13
CA GLU A 108 5.14 -20.41 -30.59
C GLU A 108 5.46 -19.13 -31.39
N GLU A 109 4.48 -18.50 -32.01
CA GLU A 109 4.64 -17.28 -32.84
C GLU A 109 4.54 -15.99 -31.99
N LEU A 110 4.13 -16.09 -30.71
CA LEU A 110 4.16 -14.95 -29.82
C LEU A 110 5.57 -14.35 -29.71
N SER A 111 5.66 -13.03 -29.59
CA SER A 111 6.95 -12.40 -29.28
C SER A 111 7.45 -12.88 -27.90
N ASP A 112 8.77 -12.91 -27.70
CA ASP A 112 9.36 -13.27 -26.40
C ASP A 112 8.89 -12.34 -25.27
N SER A 113 8.64 -11.07 -25.60
CA SER A 113 8.09 -10.10 -24.64
C SER A 113 6.69 -10.53 -24.19
N MET A 114 5.80 -10.91 -25.12
CA MET A 114 4.44 -11.33 -24.79
C MET A 114 4.43 -12.66 -24.05
N ALA A 115 5.20 -13.63 -24.52
CA ALA A 115 5.35 -14.93 -23.84
C ALA A 115 5.82 -14.77 -22.39
N ASN A 116 6.80 -13.89 -22.19
CA ASN A 116 7.32 -13.55 -20.87
C ASN A 116 6.24 -12.93 -19.96
N ILE A 117 5.49 -11.96 -20.49
CA ILE A 117 4.43 -11.29 -19.72
C ILE A 117 3.34 -12.28 -19.33
N ILE A 118 2.84 -13.09 -20.26
CA ILE A 118 1.81 -14.10 -19.98
C ILE A 118 2.31 -15.06 -18.91
N ALA A 119 3.49 -15.67 -19.09
CA ALA A 119 4.04 -16.61 -18.11
C ALA A 119 4.14 -16.00 -16.70
N ARG A 120 4.63 -14.77 -16.60
CA ARG A 120 4.85 -14.08 -15.33
C ARG A 120 3.55 -13.62 -14.66
N MET A 121 2.46 -13.44 -15.39
CA MET A 121 1.15 -13.13 -14.80
C MET A 121 0.61 -14.25 -13.93
N HIS A 122 0.94 -15.50 -14.23
CA HIS A 122 0.38 -16.69 -13.61
C HIS A 122 1.15 -17.19 -12.38
N LEU A 123 2.26 -16.54 -12.00
CA LEU A 123 3.17 -17.05 -10.99
C LEU A 123 3.38 -16.03 -9.85
N ILE A 124 3.20 -16.48 -8.61
CA ILE A 124 3.56 -15.75 -7.39
C ILE A 124 4.67 -16.51 -6.67
N GLU A 125 5.69 -15.78 -6.18
CA GLU A 125 6.84 -16.32 -5.44
C GLU A 125 6.77 -15.97 -3.96
N ASN A 126 7.40 -16.80 -3.15
CA ASN A 126 7.54 -16.65 -1.69
C ASN A 126 6.20 -16.68 -0.94
N ARG A 127 5.19 -17.34 -1.50
CA ARG A 127 3.92 -17.59 -0.83
C ARG A 127 3.16 -18.75 -1.48
N ASN A 128 2.69 -19.67 -0.64
CA ASN A 128 1.70 -20.67 -1.01
C ASN A 128 0.32 -20.14 -0.62
N TYR A 129 -0.50 -19.79 -1.60
CA TYR A 129 -1.88 -19.37 -1.38
C TYR A 129 -2.80 -20.58 -1.49
N HIS A 130 -3.41 -21.01 -0.38
CA HIS A 130 -4.54 -21.93 -0.42
C HIS A 130 -5.83 -21.18 -0.75
N THR A 131 -6.79 -21.87 -1.35
CA THR A 131 -8.09 -21.26 -1.65
C THR A 131 -8.78 -20.71 -0.41
N ALA A 132 -8.57 -21.32 0.76
CA ALA A 132 -9.05 -20.86 2.05
C ALA A 132 -8.43 -19.51 2.49
N ASP A 133 -7.25 -19.16 1.99
CA ASP A 133 -6.53 -17.90 2.30
C ASP A 133 -6.90 -16.78 1.32
N MET A 134 -7.67 -17.06 0.28
CA MET A 134 -8.02 -16.12 -0.79
C MET A 134 -9.28 -15.35 -0.44
N GLY A 135 -9.19 -14.37 0.46
CA GLY A 135 -10.28 -13.42 0.74
C GLY A 135 -10.50 -12.44 -0.41
N GLU A 136 -11.70 -11.85 -0.50
CA GLU A 136 -12.01 -10.83 -1.52
C GLU A 136 -11.07 -9.63 -1.45
N GLY A 137 -10.62 -9.16 -2.62
CA GLY A 137 -9.64 -8.08 -2.75
C GLY A 137 -8.28 -8.57 -3.27
N ALA A 138 -7.24 -7.79 -3.07
CA ALA A 138 -5.91 -8.12 -3.58
C ALA A 138 -5.21 -9.20 -2.74
N LEU A 139 -4.54 -10.13 -3.41
CA LEU A 139 -3.58 -11.02 -2.78
C LEU A 139 -2.40 -10.21 -2.22
N GLY A 140 -1.84 -10.67 -1.10
CA GLY A 140 -0.79 -9.95 -0.36
C GLY A 140 0.53 -9.83 -1.12
N LYS A 141 0.84 -10.79 -1.99
CA LYS A 141 2.07 -10.79 -2.81
C LYS A 141 1.73 -10.54 -4.27
N TRP A 142 2.56 -9.77 -4.94
CA TRP A 142 2.45 -9.55 -6.37
C TRP A 142 2.98 -10.75 -7.15
N ASN A 143 2.47 -10.90 -8.37
CA ASN A 143 2.98 -11.88 -9.30
C ASN A 143 4.35 -11.46 -9.88
N PHE A 144 4.98 -12.33 -10.65
CA PHE A 144 6.27 -12.06 -11.27
C PHE A 144 6.26 -10.90 -12.28
N ASN A 145 5.07 -10.42 -12.67
CA ASN A 145 4.89 -9.27 -13.56
C ASN A 145 4.67 -7.96 -12.80
N ASP A 146 5.03 -7.95 -11.50
CA ASP A 146 4.89 -6.81 -10.59
C ASP A 146 3.46 -6.25 -10.51
N ARG A 147 2.46 -7.17 -10.45
CA ARG A 147 1.03 -6.82 -10.35
C ARG A 147 0.34 -7.56 -9.22
N ALA A 148 -0.54 -6.85 -8.53
CA ALA A 148 -1.48 -7.47 -7.60
C ALA A 148 -2.54 -8.24 -8.39
N LEU A 149 -2.81 -9.49 -7.98
CA LEU A 149 -3.98 -10.24 -8.43
C LEU A 149 -5.10 -9.99 -7.42
N SER A 150 -6.31 -9.73 -7.90
CA SER A 150 -7.50 -9.58 -7.07
C SER A 150 -8.34 -10.85 -7.09
N VAL A 151 -8.97 -11.12 -5.95
CA VAL A 151 -9.90 -12.23 -5.77
C VAL A 151 -11.31 -11.68 -5.66
N SER A 152 -12.24 -12.33 -6.31
CA SER A 152 -13.68 -12.13 -6.16
C SER A 152 -14.38 -13.50 -6.24
N TYR A 153 -15.68 -13.52 -6.01
CA TYR A 153 -16.44 -14.77 -6.00
C TYR A 153 -17.61 -14.71 -6.99
N LYS A 154 -17.92 -15.84 -7.60
CA LYS A 154 -19.04 -15.93 -8.53
C LYS A 154 -19.82 -17.21 -8.28
N VAL A 155 -21.14 -17.10 -8.32
CA VAL A 155 -22.03 -18.26 -8.28
C VAL A 155 -22.69 -18.40 -9.66
N VAL A 156 -22.46 -19.52 -10.33
CA VAL A 156 -23.04 -19.84 -11.63
C VAL A 156 -23.65 -21.23 -11.55
N ASN A 157 -24.94 -21.36 -11.86
CA ASN A 157 -25.66 -22.65 -11.81
C ASN A 157 -25.44 -23.38 -10.47
N GLU A 158 -25.60 -22.69 -9.35
CA GLU A 158 -25.44 -23.18 -7.98
C GLU A 158 -24.01 -23.63 -7.62
N ARG A 159 -23.03 -23.38 -8.49
CA ARG A 159 -21.63 -23.64 -8.21
C ARG A 159 -20.90 -22.35 -7.83
N PHE A 160 -20.11 -22.45 -6.78
CA PHE A 160 -19.26 -21.36 -6.29
C PHE A 160 -17.88 -21.42 -6.99
N TYR A 161 -17.43 -20.28 -7.47
CA TYR A 161 -16.13 -20.10 -8.11
C TYR A 161 -15.35 -19.00 -7.44
N ILE A 162 -14.06 -19.22 -7.23
CA ILE A 162 -13.09 -18.20 -6.88
C ILE A 162 -12.55 -17.65 -8.20
N MET A 163 -12.69 -16.33 -8.36
CA MET A 163 -12.29 -15.62 -9.58
C MET A 163 -11.00 -14.85 -9.35
N ILE A 164 -10.05 -14.99 -10.24
CA ILE A 164 -8.83 -14.16 -10.27
C ILE A 164 -9.06 -12.99 -11.22
N ASN A 165 -8.89 -11.75 -10.73
CA ASN A 165 -9.19 -10.50 -11.44
C ASN A 165 -10.63 -10.40 -11.96
N ASN A 166 -11.58 -11.09 -11.33
CA ASN A 166 -12.96 -11.28 -11.79
C ASN A 166 -13.06 -11.80 -13.25
N ASP A 167 -12.05 -12.49 -13.72
CA ASP A 167 -11.92 -12.93 -15.09
C ASP A 167 -11.67 -14.45 -15.18
N ALA A 168 -10.62 -14.97 -14.58
CA ALA A 168 -10.28 -16.39 -14.60
C ALA A 168 -10.83 -17.12 -13.37
N ALA A 169 -11.60 -18.20 -13.59
CA ALA A 169 -12.16 -19.02 -12.51
C ALA A 169 -11.20 -20.15 -12.11
N ILE A 170 -10.99 -20.36 -10.81
CA ILE A 170 -10.32 -21.56 -10.31
C ILE A 170 -11.29 -22.74 -10.48
N THR A 171 -10.91 -23.72 -11.31
CA THR A 171 -11.71 -24.92 -11.61
C THR A 171 -11.31 -26.09 -10.73
N ASP A 172 -10.04 -26.17 -10.33
CA ASP A 172 -9.50 -27.15 -9.41
C ASP A 172 -8.37 -26.50 -8.60
N GLY A 173 -8.55 -26.38 -7.31
CA GLY A 173 -7.67 -25.64 -6.41
C GLY A 173 -6.84 -26.56 -5.53
N ASP A 174 -5.81 -25.95 -4.90
CA ASP A 174 -5.02 -26.55 -3.83
C ASP A 174 -4.27 -27.84 -4.21
N ASN A 175 -3.87 -27.96 -5.49
CA ASN A 175 -2.99 -29.06 -5.92
C ASN A 175 -1.61 -28.83 -5.31
N GLN A 176 -1.34 -29.49 -4.18
CA GLN A 176 -0.11 -29.33 -3.43
C GLN A 176 1.04 -30.08 -4.08
N VAL A 177 2.17 -29.41 -4.23
CA VAL A 177 3.42 -29.95 -4.73
C VAL A 177 4.58 -29.60 -3.77
N GLU A 178 5.74 -30.22 -3.93
CA GLU A 178 6.88 -30.06 -3.00
C GLU A 178 7.31 -28.60 -2.78
N ASN A 179 7.29 -27.78 -3.82
CA ASN A 179 7.73 -26.39 -3.76
C ASN A 179 6.61 -25.37 -4.02
N GLY A 180 5.35 -25.76 -3.86
CA GLY A 180 4.26 -24.81 -4.10
C GLY A 180 2.87 -25.39 -4.14
N ILE A 181 1.96 -24.58 -4.68
CA ILE A 181 0.55 -24.92 -4.93
C ILE A 181 0.20 -24.59 -6.37
N VAL A 182 -0.52 -25.48 -7.03
CA VAL A 182 -1.04 -25.27 -8.39
C VAL A 182 -2.56 -25.19 -8.34
N HIS A 183 -3.11 -24.11 -8.88
CA HIS A 183 -4.55 -23.95 -9.11
C HIS A 183 -4.82 -24.01 -10.62
N LEU A 184 -5.70 -24.91 -11.02
CA LEU A 184 -6.17 -24.97 -12.41
C LEU A 184 -7.20 -23.87 -12.62
N ILE A 185 -7.09 -23.17 -13.73
CA ILE A 185 -7.98 -22.07 -14.09
C ILE A 185 -8.57 -22.30 -15.48
N ASP A 186 -9.79 -21.78 -15.71
CA ASP A 186 -10.54 -21.93 -16.95
C ASP A 186 -10.00 -21.15 -18.14
N LYS A 187 -9.20 -20.11 -17.87
CA LYS A 187 -8.53 -19.29 -18.89
C LYS A 187 -7.33 -18.56 -18.33
N PRO A 188 -6.37 -18.15 -19.19
CA PRO A 188 -5.22 -17.35 -18.77
C PRO A 188 -5.62 -16.03 -18.12
N ILE A 189 -4.82 -15.60 -17.13
CA ILE A 189 -4.96 -14.29 -16.49
C ILE A 189 -4.51 -13.22 -17.49
N ASP A 190 -5.46 -12.39 -17.92
CA ASP A 190 -5.21 -11.30 -18.86
C ASP A 190 -4.31 -10.23 -18.22
N PRO A 191 -3.17 -9.89 -18.80
CA PRO A 191 -2.27 -8.87 -18.27
C PRO A 191 -2.82 -7.44 -18.31
N LYS A 192 -3.99 -7.18 -18.86
CA LYS A 192 -4.61 -5.85 -19.04
C LYS A 192 -3.58 -4.72 -19.19
N TYR A 193 -3.46 -4.17 -20.39
CA TYR A 193 -2.55 -3.05 -20.67
C TYR A 193 -3.27 -1.71 -20.77
N THR A 194 -4.60 -1.72 -20.75
CA THR A 194 -5.40 -0.50 -20.87
C THR A 194 -5.20 0.39 -19.66
N ARG A 195 -5.03 1.69 -19.91
CA ARG A 195 -4.96 2.70 -18.85
C ARG A 195 -6.30 2.81 -18.17
N ILE A 196 -6.30 3.27 -16.91
CA ILE A 196 -7.51 3.40 -16.10
C ILE A 196 -8.62 4.20 -16.82
N SER A 197 -8.27 5.28 -17.51
CA SER A 197 -9.25 6.07 -18.30
C SER A 197 -9.82 5.29 -19.48
N SER A 198 -9.00 4.50 -20.17
CA SER A 198 -9.45 3.64 -21.26
C SER A 198 -10.31 2.48 -20.74
N GLN A 199 -9.92 1.87 -19.62
CA GLN A 199 -10.70 0.84 -18.95
C GLN A 199 -12.10 1.34 -18.58
N ILE A 200 -12.22 2.56 -18.02
CA ILE A 200 -13.51 3.19 -17.72
C ILE A 200 -14.33 3.35 -19.01
N SER A 201 -13.71 3.73 -20.13
CA SER A 201 -14.41 3.93 -21.39
C SER A 201 -14.92 2.65 -22.07
N GLU A 202 -14.36 1.49 -21.74
CA GLU A 202 -14.83 0.18 -22.21
C GLU A 202 -16.19 -0.19 -21.62
N TYR A 203 -16.54 0.33 -20.44
CA TYR A 203 -17.78 0.00 -19.76
C TYR A 203 -18.88 1.02 -20.03
N ARG A 204 -19.91 0.64 -20.80
CA ARG A 204 -21.03 1.50 -21.15
C ARG A 204 -21.81 2.01 -19.92
N PHE A 205 -21.74 1.33 -18.81
CA PHE A 205 -22.39 1.72 -17.56
C PHE A 205 -21.65 2.80 -16.77
N PHE A 206 -20.51 3.27 -17.25
CA PHE A 206 -19.79 4.46 -16.76
C PHE A 206 -19.82 5.61 -17.78
N SER A 207 -20.80 5.64 -18.69
CA SER A 207 -20.78 6.54 -19.85
C SER A 207 -20.82 8.01 -19.47
N ILE A 208 -21.59 8.40 -18.46
CA ILE A 208 -21.69 9.78 -17.98
C ILE A 208 -20.36 10.25 -17.38
N PHE A 209 -19.77 9.43 -16.52
CA PHE A 209 -18.48 9.75 -15.93
C PHE A 209 -17.36 9.78 -16.98
N ASN A 210 -17.36 8.86 -17.94
CA ASN A 210 -16.41 8.84 -19.04
C ASN A 210 -16.49 10.11 -19.90
N GLN A 211 -17.70 10.62 -20.20
CA GLN A 211 -17.87 11.89 -20.88
C GLN A 211 -17.26 13.06 -20.09
N ALA A 212 -17.39 13.05 -18.75
CA ALA A 212 -16.76 14.04 -17.89
C ALA A 212 -15.23 13.97 -17.91
N ILE A 213 -14.64 12.75 -17.92
CA ILE A 213 -13.19 12.54 -18.11
C ILE A 213 -12.75 13.16 -19.44
N GLY A 214 -13.49 12.92 -20.53
CA GLY A 214 -13.20 13.44 -21.85
C GLY A 214 -13.28 14.97 -21.91
N ALA A 215 -14.37 15.57 -21.41
CA ALA A 215 -14.58 17.01 -21.40
C ALA A 215 -13.50 17.76 -20.60
N THR A 216 -13.08 17.20 -19.48
CA THR A 216 -12.05 17.80 -18.62
C THR A 216 -10.61 17.53 -19.08
N GLY A 217 -10.39 16.65 -20.06
CA GLY A 217 -9.07 16.19 -20.46
C GLY A 217 -8.35 15.41 -19.36
N PHE A 218 -9.06 14.90 -18.37
CA PHE A 218 -8.47 14.25 -17.19
C PHE A 218 -7.78 12.93 -17.51
N ALA A 219 -8.16 12.30 -18.64
CA ALA A 219 -7.49 11.09 -19.13
C ALA A 219 -5.98 11.26 -19.28
N GLU A 220 -5.51 12.45 -19.73
CA GLU A 220 -4.08 12.74 -19.85
C GLU A 220 -3.39 12.76 -18.49
N ARG A 221 -4.03 13.34 -17.46
CA ARG A 221 -3.48 13.43 -16.10
C ARG A 221 -3.25 12.05 -15.47
N VAL A 222 -4.11 11.08 -15.76
CA VAL A 222 -4.02 9.70 -15.23
C VAL A 222 -3.44 8.71 -16.26
N SER A 223 -2.79 9.22 -17.32
CA SER A 223 -2.25 8.40 -18.40
C SER A 223 -0.89 7.78 -18.09
N GLN A 224 -0.17 8.36 -17.15
CA GLN A 224 1.20 7.95 -16.85
C GLN A 224 1.21 6.54 -16.23
N THR A 225 2.12 5.69 -16.70
CA THR A 225 2.25 4.30 -16.24
C THR A 225 3.56 4.04 -15.51
N ALA A 226 4.64 4.66 -15.96
CA ALA A 226 5.97 4.49 -15.36
C ALA A 226 6.84 5.72 -15.63
N ASP A 227 7.88 5.87 -14.84
CA ASP A 227 8.95 6.85 -15.09
C ASP A 227 10.03 6.22 -15.98
N PRO A 228 10.12 6.60 -17.26
CA PRO A 228 11.10 6.03 -18.19
C PRO A 228 12.54 6.47 -17.87
N LYS A 229 12.72 7.50 -17.04
CA LYS A 229 14.03 8.01 -16.63
C LYS A 229 14.55 7.31 -15.39
N TYR A 230 13.69 6.62 -14.66
CA TYR A 230 14.10 5.91 -13.47
C TYR A 230 15.05 4.77 -13.82
N LYS A 231 16.20 4.77 -13.14
CA LYS A 231 17.18 3.68 -13.23
C LYS A 231 17.43 3.17 -11.81
N ARG A 232 17.19 1.87 -11.62
CA ARG A 232 17.51 1.23 -10.34
C ARG A 232 18.99 1.48 -10.00
N PRO A 233 19.33 1.99 -8.81
CA PRO A 233 20.71 2.11 -8.37
C PRO A 233 21.41 0.75 -8.36
N ASN A 234 22.65 0.70 -8.85
CA ASN A 234 23.44 -0.53 -8.96
C ASN A 234 23.91 -1.10 -7.63
N ARG A 235 23.69 -0.39 -6.52
CA ARG A 235 24.22 -0.75 -5.22
C ARG A 235 23.20 -0.44 -4.14
N SER A 236 22.81 -1.48 -3.37
CA SER A 236 22.20 -1.29 -2.06
C SER A 236 23.28 -0.82 -1.10
N LEU A 237 23.06 0.29 -0.43
CA LEU A 237 24.01 0.87 0.53
C LEU A 237 23.85 0.26 1.92
N HIS A 238 22.88 -0.61 2.11
CA HIS A 238 22.59 -1.17 3.41
C HIS A 238 23.43 -2.43 3.72
N TRP A 239 23.84 -2.55 4.98
CA TRP A 239 24.62 -3.67 5.51
C TRP A 239 23.84 -5.02 5.59
N LYS A 240 22.51 -4.97 5.57
CA LYS A 240 21.67 -6.17 5.48
C LYS A 240 21.43 -6.50 4.01
N THR A 241 21.79 -7.68 3.59
CA THR A 241 21.73 -8.21 2.22
C THR A 241 20.31 -8.31 1.64
N LEU A 242 19.27 -7.93 2.38
CA LEU A 242 17.87 -8.10 2.06
C LEU A 242 17.18 -6.84 1.54
N ASN A 243 17.88 -5.73 1.42
CA ASN A 243 17.22 -4.48 1.00
C ASN A 243 16.96 -4.46 -0.48
N VAL A 244 15.70 -4.40 -0.78
CA VAL A 244 15.21 -4.34 -2.15
C VAL A 244 15.05 -2.88 -2.54
N THR A 245 15.99 -2.37 -3.35
CA THR A 245 15.76 -1.13 -4.08
C THR A 245 14.68 -1.38 -5.14
N PRO A 246 13.66 -0.51 -5.28
CA PRO A 246 12.63 -0.68 -6.29
C PRO A 246 13.21 -0.91 -7.69
N LYS A 247 12.69 -1.89 -8.40
CA LYS A 247 13.13 -2.21 -9.78
C LYS A 247 12.61 -1.18 -10.78
N HIS A 248 11.39 -0.68 -10.54
CA HIS A 248 10.64 0.22 -11.39
C HIS A 248 10.09 1.39 -10.59
N LYS A 249 9.65 2.44 -11.25
CA LYS A 249 8.86 3.51 -10.68
C LYS A 249 7.58 3.62 -11.50
N TYR A 250 6.59 2.82 -11.09
CA TYR A 250 5.26 2.87 -11.67
C TYR A 250 4.44 3.99 -11.05
N PHE A 251 3.55 4.54 -11.86
CA PHE A 251 2.50 5.45 -11.44
C PHE A 251 1.17 4.74 -11.61
N LYS A 252 0.44 4.65 -10.52
CA LYS A 252 -0.87 4.02 -10.49
C LYS A 252 -1.88 4.95 -9.84
N PHE A 253 -3.15 4.70 -10.12
CA PHE A 253 -4.26 5.50 -9.65
C PHE A 253 -5.37 4.58 -9.13
N THR A 254 -6.11 5.08 -8.17
CA THR A 254 -7.34 4.45 -7.72
C THR A 254 -8.49 5.39 -8.00
N ALA A 255 -9.52 4.88 -8.68
CA ALA A 255 -10.71 5.63 -9.04
C ALA A 255 -11.93 5.09 -8.31
N PHE A 256 -12.77 5.98 -7.80
CA PHE A 256 -14.06 5.67 -7.19
C PHE A 256 -15.15 6.19 -8.13
N ILE A 257 -15.89 5.29 -8.82
CA ILE A 257 -16.72 5.67 -9.97
C ILE A 257 -18.18 5.23 -9.77
N GLU A 258 -19.11 6.15 -10.00
CA GLU A 258 -20.53 5.86 -10.05
C GLU A 258 -20.93 5.20 -11.37
N PRO A 259 -21.66 4.08 -11.34
CA PRO A 259 -22.40 3.63 -12.53
C PRO A 259 -23.49 4.65 -12.93
N ASP A 260 -23.83 4.71 -14.22
CA ASP A 260 -24.85 5.63 -14.77
C ASP A 260 -26.19 5.52 -14.03
N GLU A 261 -26.53 4.34 -13.53
CA GLU A 261 -27.73 4.12 -12.72
C GLU A 261 -27.78 5.01 -11.47
N ILE A 262 -26.65 5.29 -10.85
CA ILE A 262 -26.54 6.16 -9.69
C ILE A 262 -26.79 7.62 -10.10
N PHE A 263 -26.25 8.04 -11.25
CA PHE A 263 -26.54 9.36 -11.81
C PHE A 263 -28.02 9.52 -12.16
N HIS A 264 -28.60 8.52 -12.82
CA HIS A 264 -30.03 8.52 -13.18
C HIS A 264 -30.95 8.62 -11.96
N LYS A 265 -30.65 7.92 -10.86
CA LYS A 265 -31.39 8.02 -9.58
C LYS A 265 -31.38 9.43 -8.99
N ASN A 266 -30.40 10.25 -9.39
CA ASN A 266 -30.26 11.63 -8.96
C ASN A 266 -30.71 12.66 -10.03
N GLY A 267 -31.39 12.20 -11.11
CA GLY A 267 -31.89 13.04 -12.18
C GLY A 267 -30.81 13.55 -13.16
N ILE A 268 -29.64 12.90 -13.20
CA ILE A 268 -28.52 13.23 -14.07
C ILE A 268 -28.49 12.18 -15.19
N TYR A 269 -28.80 12.54 -16.41
CA TYR A 269 -28.89 11.65 -17.57
C TYR A 269 -27.85 11.98 -18.64
N THR A 270 -27.31 13.18 -18.61
CA THR A 270 -26.39 13.71 -19.61
C THR A 270 -25.18 14.38 -18.94
N LEU A 271 -24.14 14.65 -19.73
CA LEU A 271 -23.00 15.46 -19.28
C LEU A 271 -23.43 16.86 -18.84
N ASP A 272 -24.39 17.46 -19.53
CA ASP A 272 -24.89 18.83 -19.18
C ASP A 272 -25.58 18.82 -17.82
N ASP A 273 -26.36 17.79 -17.50
CA ASP A 273 -26.93 17.61 -16.16
C ASP A 273 -25.87 17.48 -15.10
N LEU A 274 -24.80 16.72 -15.40
CA LEU A 274 -23.67 16.56 -14.47
C LEU A 274 -22.89 17.87 -14.28
N ILE A 275 -22.72 18.67 -15.33
CA ILE A 275 -22.11 20.01 -15.23
C ILE A 275 -22.93 20.90 -14.29
N ILE A 276 -24.24 20.95 -14.47
CA ILE A 276 -25.16 21.75 -13.63
C ILE A 276 -25.05 21.24 -12.17
N PHE A 277 -25.05 19.92 -11.98
CA PHE A 277 -24.90 19.32 -10.66
C PHE A 277 -23.57 19.70 -10.02
N ALA A 278 -22.44 19.60 -10.75
CA ALA A 278 -21.12 19.97 -10.25
C ALA A 278 -21.03 21.47 -9.90
N GLU A 279 -21.59 22.36 -10.74
CA GLU A 279 -21.64 23.81 -10.47
C GLU A 279 -22.37 24.14 -9.16
N LYS A 280 -23.39 23.39 -8.80
CA LYS A 280 -24.12 23.56 -7.53
C LYS A 280 -23.20 23.35 -6.30
N TRP A 281 -22.23 22.44 -6.39
CA TRP A 281 -21.35 22.07 -5.26
C TRP A 281 -20.00 22.77 -5.28
N TYR A 282 -19.44 23.03 -6.45
CA TYR A 282 -18.10 23.58 -6.62
C TYR A 282 -18.07 25.02 -7.13
N GLY A 283 -19.25 25.62 -7.35
CA GLY A 283 -19.38 26.97 -7.87
C GLY A 283 -19.18 27.06 -9.38
N THR A 284 -19.24 28.29 -9.91
CA THR A 284 -19.22 28.57 -11.35
C THR A 284 -17.92 29.22 -11.83
N GLU A 285 -16.85 29.11 -11.05
CA GLU A 285 -15.52 29.59 -11.45
C GLU A 285 -15.07 28.87 -12.73
N GLU A 286 -14.48 29.62 -13.68
CA GLU A 286 -14.04 29.07 -14.98
C GLU A 286 -15.13 28.32 -15.75
N LYS A 287 -16.37 28.79 -15.69
CA LYS A 287 -17.50 28.18 -16.39
C LYS A 287 -17.21 28.01 -17.88
N GLY A 288 -17.48 26.82 -18.44
CA GLY A 288 -17.20 26.47 -19.84
C GLY A 288 -15.72 26.12 -20.12
N ASN A 289 -14.80 26.40 -19.21
CA ASN A 289 -13.40 26.02 -19.33
C ASN A 289 -13.13 24.73 -18.55
N TYR A 290 -13.65 23.62 -19.04
CA TYR A 290 -13.66 22.33 -18.32
C TYR A 290 -12.28 21.74 -18.04
N LYS A 291 -11.24 22.17 -18.78
CA LYS A 291 -9.85 21.72 -18.56
C LYS A 291 -9.13 22.50 -17.44
N ASN A 292 -9.72 23.59 -16.97
CA ASN A 292 -9.14 24.37 -15.88
C ASN A 292 -9.37 23.68 -14.52
N PRO A 293 -8.33 23.48 -13.68
CA PRO A 293 -8.47 22.86 -12.35
C PRO A 293 -9.45 23.57 -11.39
N LYS A 294 -9.80 24.84 -11.65
CA LYS A 294 -10.78 25.60 -10.87
C LYS A 294 -12.22 25.38 -11.32
N ASN A 295 -12.44 24.81 -12.51
CA ASN A 295 -13.75 24.50 -13.03
C ASN A 295 -14.48 23.45 -12.20
N ALA A 296 -15.79 23.57 -12.03
CA ALA A 296 -16.62 22.68 -11.21
C ALA A 296 -16.56 21.22 -11.68
N LEU A 297 -16.69 20.96 -12.99
CA LEU A 297 -16.64 19.61 -13.53
C LEU A 297 -15.25 18.99 -13.34
N TYR A 298 -14.17 19.77 -13.52
CA TYR A 298 -12.80 19.31 -13.27
C TYR A 298 -12.62 18.92 -11.81
N LYS A 299 -13.07 19.76 -10.87
CA LYS A 299 -13.00 19.47 -9.43
C LYS A 299 -13.79 18.20 -9.09
N PHE A 300 -14.96 18.01 -9.68
CA PHE A 300 -15.77 16.81 -9.52
C PHE A 300 -14.97 15.58 -9.95
N VAL A 301 -14.50 15.52 -11.20
CA VAL A 301 -13.73 14.38 -11.70
C VAL A 301 -12.46 14.14 -10.87
N ALA A 302 -11.73 15.21 -10.54
CA ALA A 302 -10.46 15.10 -9.79
C ALA A 302 -10.64 14.56 -8.35
N TYR A 303 -11.81 14.76 -7.74
CA TYR A 303 -12.12 14.24 -6.41
C TYR A 303 -12.29 12.72 -6.38
N HIS A 304 -12.63 12.11 -7.51
CA HIS A 304 -12.82 10.67 -7.65
C HIS A 304 -11.51 9.89 -7.81
N PHE A 305 -10.37 10.57 -7.94
CA PHE A 305 -9.08 9.91 -8.14
C PHE A 305 -8.12 10.21 -6.99
N VAL A 306 -7.44 9.17 -6.56
CA VAL A 306 -6.27 9.25 -5.68
C VAL A 306 -5.08 8.61 -6.38
N GLU A 307 -3.88 9.11 -6.08
CA GLU A 307 -2.65 8.47 -6.53
C GLU A 307 -2.32 7.25 -5.68
N GLY A 308 -1.76 6.23 -6.30
CA GLY A 308 -1.46 4.95 -5.70
C GLY A 308 -2.44 3.85 -6.07
N GLU A 309 -2.01 2.61 -5.97
CA GLU A 309 -2.85 1.43 -6.13
C GLU A 309 -3.36 1.00 -4.76
N ILE A 310 -4.66 1.20 -4.51
CA ILE A 310 -5.30 0.96 -3.23
C ILE A 310 -6.39 -0.10 -3.41
N PRO A 311 -6.08 -1.39 -3.25
CA PRO A 311 -7.05 -2.47 -3.34
C PRO A 311 -8.16 -2.33 -2.29
N TYR A 312 -9.35 -2.88 -2.58
CA TYR A 312 -10.52 -2.82 -1.70
C TYR A 312 -10.18 -3.23 -0.25
N ASN A 313 -9.53 -4.34 -0.06
CA ASN A 313 -9.16 -4.86 1.26
C ASN A 313 -8.04 -4.08 1.97
N ARG A 314 -7.50 -3.04 1.33
CA ARG A 314 -6.46 -2.15 1.87
C ARG A 314 -6.87 -0.68 1.91
N VAL A 315 -8.08 -0.35 1.50
CA VAL A 315 -8.59 1.05 1.56
C VAL A 315 -8.60 1.55 3.00
N VAL A 316 -9.01 0.71 3.94
CA VAL A 316 -8.77 0.94 5.36
C VAL A 316 -7.93 -0.23 5.84
N TYR A 317 -6.66 0.04 6.04
CA TYR A 317 -5.73 -0.98 6.47
C TYR A 317 -6.00 -1.32 7.93
N SER A 318 -6.41 -2.55 8.18
CA SER A 318 -6.40 -3.15 9.50
C SER A 318 -5.62 -4.45 9.41
N GLU A 319 -4.98 -4.85 10.48
CA GLU A 319 -4.17 -6.06 10.55
C GLU A 319 -4.92 -7.33 10.12
N ALA A 320 -6.22 -7.40 10.41
CA ALA A 320 -7.07 -8.50 9.94
C ALA A 320 -7.13 -8.62 8.39
N SER A 321 -6.76 -7.58 7.66
CA SER A 321 -6.69 -7.57 6.20
C SER A 321 -5.33 -8.00 5.65
N ALA A 322 -4.31 -8.02 6.49
CA ALA A 322 -2.99 -8.52 6.12
C ALA A 322 -2.90 -9.97 6.60
N ASN A 323 -2.84 -10.92 5.69
CA ASN A 323 -2.48 -12.32 5.99
C ASN A 323 -1.04 -12.41 6.52
N TYR A 324 -0.67 -11.58 7.50
CA TYR A 324 0.56 -11.72 8.24
C TYR A 324 0.31 -12.69 9.39
N ALA A 325 1.03 -13.78 9.39
CA ALA A 325 1.05 -14.78 10.45
C ALA A 325 1.70 -14.26 11.75
N PHE A 326 1.52 -12.98 12.07
CA PHE A 326 2.04 -12.36 13.27
C PHE A 326 0.90 -11.99 14.20
N ASN A 327 1.01 -12.42 15.44
CA ASN A 327 0.07 -12.14 16.52
C ASN A 327 0.19 -10.72 17.09
N TYR A 328 0.63 -9.77 16.27
CA TYR A 328 0.84 -8.39 16.65
C TYR A 328 -0.21 -7.50 16.00
N ILE A 329 -1.03 -6.86 16.78
CA ILE A 329 -2.02 -5.89 16.33
C ILE A 329 -1.50 -4.49 16.67
N SER A 330 -1.08 -3.75 15.63
CA SER A 330 -0.63 -2.39 15.78
C SER A 330 -1.70 -1.42 15.31
N GLY A 331 -2.45 -0.81 16.05
CA GLY A 331 -3.40 0.24 15.69
C GLY A 331 -4.81 -0.23 15.31
N TYR A 332 -5.80 0.45 15.89
CA TYR A 332 -7.23 0.20 15.67
C TYR A 332 -7.92 1.35 14.97
N ASP A 333 -7.20 2.12 14.14
CA ASP A 333 -7.89 3.10 13.34
C ASP A 333 -8.72 2.36 12.27
N THR A 334 -9.98 2.65 12.27
CA THR A 334 -10.95 2.10 11.33
C THR A 334 -11.12 3.00 10.12
N TYR A 335 -10.25 3.99 9.96
CA TYR A 335 -10.32 5.00 8.91
C TYR A 335 -8.93 5.40 8.40
N ASN A 336 -8.89 5.78 7.13
CA ASN A 336 -7.73 6.39 6.47
C ASN A 336 -8.15 7.67 5.76
N TYR A 337 -7.18 8.54 5.48
CA TYR A 337 -7.36 9.77 4.73
C TYR A 337 -6.48 9.76 3.48
N TYR A 338 -7.07 10.04 2.34
CA TYR A 338 -6.38 10.03 1.06
C TYR A 338 -6.39 11.42 0.43
N PRO A 339 -5.21 11.98 0.08
CA PRO A 339 -5.13 13.14 -0.79
C PRO A 339 -5.70 12.79 -2.17
N THR A 340 -6.73 13.51 -2.60
CA THR A 340 -7.32 13.34 -3.93
C THR A 340 -6.59 14.19 -4.97
N LEU A 341 -6.80 13.90 -6.24
CA LEU A 341 -6.23 14.73 -7.33
C LEU A 341 -6.88 16.11 -7.42
N GLN A 342 -7.96 16.37 -6.68
CA GLN A 342 -8.51 17.72 -6.47
C GLN A 342 -7.65 18.57 -5.53
N GLY A 343 -6.81 17.95 -4.69
CA GLY A 343 -6.02 18.64 -3.66
C GLY A 343 -6.75 18.77 -2.32
N THR A 344 -7.75 17.94 -2.07
CA THR A 344 -8.52 17.82 -0.82
C THR A 344 -8.46 16.39 -0.31
N LEU A 345 -8.93 16.17 0.93
CA LEU A 345 -8.92 14.85 1.54
C LEU A 345 -10.22 14.07 1.29
N LEU A 346 -10.07 12.79 1.04
CA LEU A 346 -11.11 11.79 1.09
C LEU A 346 -10.90 10.94 2.34
N LYS A 347 -11.93 10.79 3.19
CA LYS A 347 -11.91 9.90 4.35
C LYS A 347 -12.55 8.57 3.97
N ALA A 348 -11.87 7.48 4.22
CA ALA A 348 -12.41 6.13 4.14
C ALA A 348 -12.54 5.53 5.55
N LEU A 349 -13.62 4.80 5.80
CA LEU A 349 -13.90 4.15 7.09
C LEU A 349 -14.38 2.72 6.86
N LYS A 350 -13.85 1.80 7.67
CA LYS A 350 -14.34 0.43 7.81
C LYS A 350 -14.98 0.28 9.19
N PRO A 351 -16.31 0.15 9.30
CA PRO A 351 -16.98 -0.06 10.58
C PRO A 351 -16.52 -1.36 11.24
N LEU A 352 -16.41 -1.34 12.57
CA LEU A 352 -16.16 -2.55 13.37
C LEU A 352 -17.46 -3.28 13.73
N SER A 353 -18.61 -2.79 13.25
CA SER A 353 -19.92 -3.38 13.56
C SER A 353 -20.16 -4.64 12.74
N THR A 354 -20.57 -5.70 13.39
CA THR A 354 -21.00 -6.94 12.73
C THR A 354 -22.26 -6.79 11.89
N THR A 355 -23.06 -5.74 12.12
CA THR A 355 -24.28 -5.44 11.35
C THR A 355 -23.99 -4.76 10.02
N ASP A 356 -22.91 -3.99 9.93
CA ASP A 356 -22.49 -3.32 8.69
C ASP A 356 -21.55 -4.18 7.85
N GLY A 357 -21.20 -5.37 8.32
CA GLY A 357 -20.32 -6.29 7.63
C GLY A 357 -18.91 -5.73 7.39
N LEU A 358 -18.31 -6.12 6.27
CA LEU A 358 -16.99 -5.67 5.85
C LEU A 358 -17.03 -4.42 4.96
N ASN A 359 -18.17 -3.75 4.85
CA ASN A 359 -18.37 -2.61 3.96
C ASN A 359 -17.42 -1.45 4.28
N ILE A 360 -16.87 -0.85 3.23
CA ILE A 360 -16.02 0.34 3.32
C ILE A 360 -16.81 1.55 2.84
N TYR A 361 -16.86 2.57 3.67
CA TYR A 361 -17.57 3.81 3.39
C TYR A 361 -16.60 4.96 3.17
N LEU A 362 -16.87 5.76 2.15
CA LEU A 362 -16.22 7.04 1.88
C LEU A 362 -17.03 8.16 2.51
N LYS A 363 -16.38 9.25 2.93
CA LYS A 363 -17.02 10.43 3.55
C LYS A 363 -17.84 10.09 4.80
N TYR A 364 -17.43 9.07 5.54
CA TYR A 364 -18.17 8.65 6.71
C TYR A 364 -17.82 9.52 7.91
N SER A 365 -18.84 10.11 8.54
CA SER A 365 -18.70 10.83 9.80
C SER A 365 -19.18 9.94 10.96
N LYS A 366 -18.26 9.52 11.81
CA LYS A 366 -18.58 8.86 13.08
C LYS A 366 -18.18 9.77 14.22
N ARG A 367 -19.13 10.39 14.87
CA ARG A 367 -18.88 11.13 16.11
C ARG A 367 -18.85 10.12 17.24
N LYS A 368 -17.69 9.90 17.86
CA LYS A 368 -17.57 9.12 19.08
C LYS A 368 -18.19 9.91 20.24
N ILE A 369 -19.41 9.54 20.64
CA ILE A 369 -19.97 9.92 21.92
C ILE A 369 -19.54 8.81 22.90
N PRO A 370 -19.06 9.11 24.12
CA PRO A 370 -18.74 8.08 25.10
C PRO A 370 -19.94 7.16 25.27
N TYR A 371 -19.75 5.87 24.99
CA TYR A 371 -20.72 4.79 25.12
C TYR A 371 -21.82 4.66 24.06
N ASN A 372 -22.08 5.64 23.16
CA ASN A 372 -23.02 5.49 22.05
C ASN A 372 -22.42 6.04 20.76
N PHE A 373 -22.44 5.20 19.70
CA PHE A 373 -22.04 5.64 18.38
C PHE A 373 -23.27 6.14 17.63
N GLU A 374 -23.49 7.46 17.58
CA GLU A 374 -24.46 8.02 16.63
C GLU A 374 -23.86 8.03 15.23
N MET A 375 -24.42 7.21 14.38
CA MET A 375 -24.22 7.31 12.95
C MET A 375 -25.02 8.51 12.45
N ARG A 376 -24.37 9.63 12.14
CA ARG A 376 -25.03 10.71 11.42
C ARG A 376 -25.10 10.32 9.96
N ASN A 377 -26.27 9.93 9.51
CA ASN A 377 -26.62 9.51 8.15
C ASN A 377 -26.55 10.64 7.13
N HIS A 378 -25.42 11.28 6.94
CA HIS A 378 -25.30 12.27 5.88
C HIS A 378 -24.26 11.79 4.87
N THR A 379 -24.73 11.44 3.69
CA THR A 379 -23.94 11.27 2.47
C THR A 379 -22.82 10.22 2.49
N ASN A 380 -22.89 9.21 3.33
CA ASN A 380 -21.97 8.08 3.25
C ASN A 380 -22.04 7.42 1.88
N VAL A 381 -20.91 7.34 1.22
CA VAL A 381 -20.76 6.68 -0.07
C VAL A 381 -20.08 5.34 0.20
N ARG A 382 -20.71 4.23 -0.17
CA ARG A 382 -20.16 2.91 0.02
C ARG A 382 -19.38 2.47 -1.23
N ILE A 383 -18.21 1.89 -1.03
CA ILE A 383 -17.53 1.14 -2.09
C ILE A 383 -18.26 -0.20 -2.23
N ILE A 384 -18.68 -0.52 -3.45
CA ILE A 384 -19.34 -1.78 -3.77
C ILE A 384 -18.24 -2.81 -4.05
N GLU A 385 -18.27 -3.94 -3.36
CA GLU A 385 -17.36 -5.06 -3.63
C GLU A 385 -17.56 -5.60 -5.05
N VAL A 386 -16.50 -6.09 -5.68
CA VAL A 386 -16.58 -6.59 -7.07
C VAL A 386 -17.56 -7.74 -7.19
N THR A 387 -17.57 -8.64 -6.23
CA THR A 387 -18.52 -9.76 -6.17
C THR A 387 -19.97 -9.29 -6.14
N GLU A 388 -20.29 -8.34 -5.25
CA GLU A 388 -21.61 -7.72 -5.19
C GLU A 388 -21.96 -6.99 -6.48
N PHE A 389 -21.05 -6.10 -6.95
CA PHE A 389 -21.27 -5.26 -8.12
C PHE A 389 -21.64 -6.09 -9.36
N THR A 390 -20.89 -7.15 -9.63
CA THR A 390 -21.11 -8.00 -10.80
C THR A 390 -22.40 -8.82 -10.74
N GLN A 391 -22.98 -8.98 -9.55
CA GLN A 391 -24.27 -9.67 -9.35
C GLN A 391 -25.47 -8.72 -9.34
N MET A 392 -25.26 -7.41 -9.17
CA MET A 392 -26.36 -6.42 -9.13
C MET A 392 -27.09 -6.30 -10.47
N ASN A 393 -26.38 -6.46 -11.59
CA ASN A 393 -26.92 -6.32 -12.93
C ASN A 393 -26.09 -7.15 -13.93
N GLU A 394 -26.76 -7.85 -14.85
CA GLU A 394 -26.09 -8.61 -15.91
C GLU A 394 -25.09 -7.78 -16.73
N ARG A 395 -25.35 -6.48 -16.90
CA ARG A 395 -24.42 -5.55 -17.60
C ARG A 395 -23.07 -5.39 -16.87
N TYR A 396 -23.01 -5.67 -15.58
CA TYR A 396 -21.80 -5.55 -14.74
C TYR A 396 -21.02 -6.85 -14.63
N ALA A 397 -21.58 -7.98 -15.10
CA ALA A 397 -21.05 -9.33 -14.92
C ALA A 397 -19.59 -9.50 -15.37
N ASN A 398 -19.15 -8.71 -16.38
CA ASN A 398 -17.80 -8.77 -16.94
C ASN A 398 -16.92 -7.59 -16.46
N PHE A 399 -17.31 -6.90 -15.39
CA PHE A 399 -16.49 -5.82 -14.84
C PHE A 399 -15.19 -6.36 -14.23
N VAL A 400 -14.07 -5.79 -14.64
CA VAL A 400 -12.73 -6.08 -14.11
C VAL A 400 -12.20 -4.81 -13.46
N PRO A 401 -11.89 -4.83 -12.15
CA PRO A 401 -11.45 -3.63 -11.44
C PRO A 401 -10.04 -3.19 -11.82
N ASN A 402 -9.20 -4.13 -12.29
CA ASN A 402 -7.79 -3.91 -12.53
C ASN A 402 -7.54 -3.29 -13.92
N ALA A 403 -6.89 -2.14 -13.95
CA ALA A 403 -6.36 -1.51 -15.16
C ALA A 403 -4.84 -1.61 -15.20
N GLY A 404 -4.25 -1.28 -16.36
CA GLY A 404 -2.80 -1.31 -16.55
C GLY A 404 -2.03 -0.40 -15.58
N ASN A 405 -2.64 0.70 -15.16
CA ASN A 405 -2.06 1.66 -14.22
C ASN A 405 -3.02 2.03 -13.09
N GLY A 406 -3.81 1.10 -12.58
CA GLY A 406 -4.63 1.38 -11.41
C GLY A 406 -5.81 0.46 -11.19
N LEU A 407 -6.69 0.89 -10.29
CA LEU A 407 -7.88 0.18 -9.85
C LEU A 407 -9.13 1.05 -9.95
N ILE A 408 -10.28 0.44 -10.27
CA ILE A 408 -11.58 1.08 -10.31
C ILE A 408 -12.46 0.46 -9.23
N HIS A 409 -12.96 1.27 -8.31
CA HIS A 409 -13.94 0.89 -7.31
C HIS A 409 -15.30 1.49 -7.65
N PRO A 410 -16.32 0.68 -7.96
CA PRO A 410 -17.69 1.15 -8.09
C PRO A 410 -18.21 1.66 -6.75
N ILE A 411 -19.03 2.72 -6.77
CA ILE A 411 -19.62 3.32 -5.58
C ILE A 411 -21.15 3.48 -5.72
N ASP A 412 -21.84 3.49 -4.56
CA ASP A 412 -23.32 3.41 -4.49
C ASP A 412 -24.05 4.76 -4.46
N LYS A 413 -23.31 5.86 -4.38
CA LYS A 413 -23.86 7.24 -4.38
C LYS A 413 -22.89 8.20 -5.04
N ILE A 414 -23.37 9.37 -5.44
CA ILE A 414 -22.51 10.41 -6.03
C ILE A 414 -21.52 10.94 -4.98
N LEU A 415 -20.25 10.86 -5.32
CA LEU A 415 -19.14 11.31 -4.48
C LEU A 415 -18.85 12.79 -4.77
N ILE A 416 -19.09 13.65 -3.80
CA ILE A 416 -18.81 15.10 -3.89
C ILE A 416 -18.01 15.58 -2.68
N TYR A 417 -17.20 16.60 -2.87
CA TYR A 417 -16.61 17.37 -1.79
C TYR A 417 -17.48 18.56 -1.46
N ASN A 418 -18.33 18.41 -0.45
CA ASN A 418 -19.05 19.54 0.13
C ASN A 418 -18.17 20.16 1.22
N GLU A 419 -17.69 21.40 1.01
CA GLU A 419 -16.74 22.06 1.91
C GLU A 419 -17.31 22.20 3.33
N ASP A 420 -18.56 22.60 3.47
CA ASP A 420 -19.21 22.76 4.78
C ASP A 420 -19.30 21.43 5.55
N GLU A 421 -19.67 20.36 4.85
CA GLU A 421 -19.75 19.01 5.43
C GLU A 421 -18.36 18.46 5.76
N MET A 422 -17.42 18.56 4.82
CA MET A 422 -16.07 18.01 5.00
C MET A 422 -15.29 18.78 6.06
N VAL A 423 -15.23 20.11 5.94
CA VAL A 423 -14.46 20.96 6.86
C VAL A 423 -15.16 21.14 8.20
N GLY A 424 -16.48 21.29 8.18
CA GLY A 424 -17.27 21.53 9.41
C GLY A 424 -17.53 20.27 10.24
N ASN A 425 -17.50 19.07 9.65
CA ASN A 425 -17.90 17.82 10.29
C ASN A 425 -16.90 16.66 10.08
N ILE A 426 -16.78 16.14 8.85
CA ILE A 426 -16.07 14.88 8.56
C ILE A 426 -14.58 14.98 8.90
N LEU A 427 -13.93 16.08 8.51
CA LEU A 427 -12.52 16.36 8.77
C LEU A 427 -12.31 17.30 9.98
N ASN A 428 -13.38 17.55 10.74
CA ASN A 428 -13.30 18.34 11.98
C ASN A 428 -13.01 17.47 13.21
N GLU A 429 -12.01 16.64 13.07
CA GLU A 429 -11.61 15.66 14.08
C GLU A 429 -10.08 15.53 14.10
N ARG A 430 -9.54 14.73 15.04
CA ARG A 430 -8.14 14.33 14.98
C ARG A 430 -7.94 13.49 13.72
N MET A 431 -7.06 13.95 12.87
CA MET A 431 -6.65 13.22 11.66
C MET A 431 -5.25 12.65 11.89
N ARG A 432 -5.10 11.33 11.75
CA ARG A 432 -3.84 10.61 11.80
C ARG A 432 -3.51 10.08 10.41
N PHE A 433 -2.29 10.31 9.97
CA PHE A 433 -1.81 9.93 8.65
C PHE A 433 -0.60 9.03 8.78
N ASP A 434 -0.65 7.85 8.23
CA ASP A 434 0.52 7.02 7.97
C ASP A 434 1.40 7.74 6.94
N ILE A 435 2.66 8.01 7.29
CA ILE A 435 3.58 8.76 6.43
C ILE A 435 3.94 7.96 5.18
N ALA A 436 4.03 6.65 5.27
CA ALA A 436 4.29 5.80 4.12
C ALA A 436 3.10 5.79 3.14
N LEU A 437 1.86 5.81 3.66
CA LEU A 437 0.65 5.90 2.83
C LEU A 437 0.57 7.24 2.07
N LEU A 438 1.13 8.31 2.64
CA LEU A 438 1.22 9.61 1.96
C LEU A 438 2.20 9.61 0.77
N GLN A 439 2.93 8.51 0.54
CA GLN A 439 3.84 8.35 -0.58
C GLN A 439 3.23 7.39 -1.62
N PRO A 440 2.49 7.89 -2.62
CA PRO A 440 1.78 7.03 -3.58
C PRO A 440 2.71 6.13 -4.40
N GLU A 441 3.97 6.49 -4.54
CA GLU A 441 4.96 5.65 -5.19
C GLU A 441 5.20 4.33 -4.43
N LEU A 442 5.02 4.31 -3.11
CA LEU A 442 5.20 3.09 -2.32
C LEU A 442 4.07 2.08 -2.59
N SER A 443 2.82 2.52 -2.58
CA SER A 443 1.68 1.65 -2.90
C SER A 443 1.67 1.25 -4.39
N SER A 444 2.06 2.16 -5.29
CA SER A 444 2.15 1.88 -6.73
C SER A 444 3.22 0.85 -7.10
N ASN A 445 4.19 0.59 -6.23
CA ASN A 445 5.34 -0.27 -6.50
C ASN A 445 5.50 -1.43 -5.50
N ASN A 446 4.44 -1.74 -4.74
CA ASN A 446 4.43 -2.81 -3.72
C ASN A 446 5.54 -2.70 -2.68
N ILE A 447 5.89 -1.47 -2.31
CA ILE A 447 6.88 -1.18 -1.28
C ILE A 447 6.19 -0.97 0.06
N TRP A 448 4.95 -0.52 0.03
CA TRP A 448 4.10 -0.35 1.20
C TRP A 448 3.90 -1.70 1.91
N HIS A 449 4.20 -1.76 3.21
CA HIS A 449 4.20 -2.98 4.03
C HIS A 449 5.21 -4.07 3.60
N THR A 450 6.33 -3.70 3.00
CA THR A 450 7.46 -4.61 2.80
C THR A 450 8.41 -4.55 4.00
N ASP A 451 9.16 -5.63 4.24
CA ASP A 451 10.06 -5.69 5.39
C ASP A 451 11.08 -4.55 5.41
N HIS A 452 11.77 -4.33 4.31
CA HIS A 452 12.72 -3.23 4.18
C HIS A 452 12.94 -2.89 2.70
N ALA A 453 12.76 -1.63 2.33
CA ALA A 453 13.09 -1.13 1.01
C ALA A 453 13.89 0.18 1.12
N GLU A 454 15.02 0.25 0.43
CA GLU A 454 15.76 1.50 0.26
C GLU A 454 15.07 2.36 -0.81
N ILE A 455 14.72 3.60 -0.45
CA ILE A 455 14.04 4.54 -1.33
C ILE A 455 15.08 5.47 -1.94
N PRO A 456 15.31 5.43 -3.25
CA PRO A 456 16.25 6.31 -3.93
C PRO A 456 15.86 7.79 -3.80
N ILE A 457 16.85 8.69 -3.90
CA ILE A 457 16.60 10.12 -3.98
C ILE A 457 15.64 10.41 -5.16
N ASP A 458 14.67 11.31 -4.94
CA ASP A 458 13.64 11.71 -5.92
C ASP A 458 12.69 10.59 -6.35
N TYR A 459 12.72 9.44 -5.66
CA TYR A 459 11.77 8.36 -5.92
C TYR A 459 10.36 8.74 -5.48
N CYS A 460 10.20 9.22 -4.22
CA CYS A 460 8.93 9.72 -3.70
C CYS A 460 8.86 11.24 -3.88
N LYS A 461 7.85 11.73 -4.59
CA LYS A 461 7.63 13.19 -4.77
C LYS A 461 7.32 13.91 -3.47
N GLY A 462 6.76 13.19 -2.49
CA GLY A 462 6.47 13.71 -1.16
C GLY A 462 7.68 13.72 -0.21
N ILE A 463 8.90 13.39 -0.67
CA ILE A 463 10.12 13.43 0.14
C ILE A 463 11.18 14.25 -0.61
N LYS A 464 11.60 15.38 -0.02
CA LYS A 464 12.73 16.18 -0.51
C LYS A 464 13.99 15.85 0.28
N THR A 465 15.10 15.64 -0.41
CA THR A 465 16.42 15.39 0.18
C THR A 465 17.33 16.61 -0.02
N PHE A 466 17.88 17.16 1.08
CA PHE A 466 18.79 18.31 1.08
C PHE A 466 20.24 17.92 1.34
N SER A 467 20.46 16.70 1.85
CA SER A 467 21.77 16.19 2.21
C SER A 467 22.26 15.11 1.26
N GLY A 468 23.41 15.33 0.65
CA GLY A 468 24.28 14.31 0.14
C GLY A 468 23.81 13.48 -1.04
N LYS A 469 24.67 12.51 -1.41
CA LYS A 469 24.51 11.63 -2.58
C LYS A 469 23.76 10.31 -2.24
N ASN A 470 23.55 10.02 -0.96
CA ASN A 470 22.90 8.80 -0.48
C ASN A 470 21.49 9.15 0.02
N SER A 471 20.50 8.36 -0.33
CA SER A 471 19.13 8.64 0.05
C SER A 471 18.93 8.60 1.57
N GLY A 472 19.51 7.63 2.25
CA GLY A 472 19.27 7.43 3.68
C GLY A 472 17.81 7.32 4.07
N VAL A 473 16.93 7.00 3.10
CA VAL A 473 15.48 6.87 3.28
C VAL A 473 15.10 5.42 3.05
N TYR A 474 14.35 4.85 3.99
CA TYR A 474 13.86 3.47 3.92
C TYR A 474 12.36 3.44 4.18
N CYS A 475 11.67 2.49 3.55
CA CYS A 475 10.37 2.04 3.97
C CYS A 475 10.54 0.71 4.72
N CYS A 476 10.00 0.62 5.93
CA CYS A 476 10.12 -0.54 6.78
C CYS A 476 8.74 -1.02 7.21
N GLY A 477 8.46 -2.31 7.02
CA GLY A 477 7.31 -2.99 7.61
C GLY A 477 7.72 -3.69 8.91
N GLU A 478 7.66 -2.99 10.05
CA GLU A 478 8.01 -3.58 11.34
C GLU A 478 6.81 -3.60 12.29
N HIS A 479 6.68 -4.63 13.09
CA HIS A 479 5.59 -4.84 14.05
C HIS A 479 5.54 -3.80 15.19
N TRP A 480 6.58 -2.99 15.33
CA TRP A 480 6.62 -1.88 16.30
C TRP A 480 5.95 -0.61 15.80
N ASN A 481 5.51 -0.56 14.55
CA ASN A 481 4.92 0.63 13.95
C ASN A 481 3.40 0.54 13.98
N TYR A 482 2.75 1.69 14.07
CA TYR A 482 1.30 1.82 14.25
C TYR A 482 0.50 1.03 13.20
N ASN A 483 0.89 1.11 11.93
CA ASN A 483 0.26 0.38 10.83
C ASN A 483 1.21 -0.66 10.21
N LEU A 484 2.13 -1.24 10.99
CA LEU A 484 3.16 -2.16 10.52
C LEU A 484 4.01 -1.56 9.37
N ASN A 485 4.19 -0.24 9.36
CA ASN A 485 4.85 0.46 8.27
C ASN A 485 5.39 1.81 8.74
N CYS A 486 6.56 2.20 8.27
CA CYS A 486 7.11 3.53 8.51
C CYS A 486 8.07 3.97 7.41
N ILE A 487 8.35 5.26 7.36
CA ILE A 487 9.50 5.84 6.65
C ILE A 487 10.62 6.07 7.66
N MET A 488 11.79 5.51 7.42
CA MET A 488 12.94 5.68 8.27
C MET A 488 13.97 6.60 7.62
N PHE A 489 14.40 7.62 8.34
CA PHE A 489 15.55 8.44 7.96
C PHE A 489 16.80 7.96 8.70
N ILE A 490 17.78 7.52 7.94
CA ILE A 490 19.00 6.91 8.47
C ILE A 490 20.02 8.00 8.80
N GLY A 491 20.43 8.05 10.04
CA GLY A 491 21.51 8.90 10.50
C GLY A 491 22.91 8.34 10.22
N LEU A 492 23.90 8.78 10.98
CA LEU A 492 25.28 8.39 10.82
C LEU A 492 25.48 6.89 11.05
N ARG A 493 25.93 6.19 10.01
CA ARG A 493 26.37 4.78 10.08
C ARG A 493 27.72 4.62 9.38
N PRO A 494 28.47 3.52 9.61
CA PRO A 494 29.82 3.32 9.04
C PRO A 494 29.91 3.50 7.52
N PHE A 495 28.81 3.29 6.80
CA PHE A 495 28.74 3.39 5.34
C PHE A 495 27.98 4.62 4.84
N TYR A 496 27.36 5.38 5.73
CA TYR A 496 26.64 6.63 5.43
C TYR A 496 27.42 7.79 6.03
N THR A 497 28.05 8.55 5.18
CA THR A 497 28.86 9.71 5.60
C THR A 497 28.04 10.97 5.83
N ASN A 498 26.74 10.92 5.55
CA ASN A 498 25.90 12.11 5.56
C ASN A 498 24.81 12.01 6.63
N ASN A 499 24.70 13.09 7.36
CA ASN A 499 23.57 13.34 8.24
C ASN A 499 22.30 13.49 7.41
N PHE A 500 21.19 12.93 7.82
CA PHE A 500 19.94 13.12 7.09
C PHE A 500 19.47 14.58 7.16
N ASP A 501 18.94 15.05 6.06
CA ASP A 501 18.25 16.33 5.94
C ASP A 501 17.16 16.16 4.89
N HIS A 502 15.95 15.81 5.34
CA HIS A 502 14.84 15.46 4.50
C HIS A 502 13.58 16.19 4.91
N ALA A 503 12.73 16.53 3.96
CA ALA A 503 11.40 17.06 4.24
C ALA A 503 10.32 16.13 3.69
N VAL A 504 9.23 16.01 4.43
CA VAL A 504 8.03 15.28 4.05
C VAL A 504 6.92 16.26 3.71
N LEU A 505 6.25 16.06 2.58
CA LEU A 505 5.07 16.82 2.19
C LEU A 505 3.92 16.47 3.15
N LEU A 506 3.30 17.49 3.70
CA LEU A 506 2.15 17.34 4.58
C LEU A 506 0.86 17.11 3.77
N PRO A 507 -0.11 16.35 4.30
CA PRO A 507 -1.38 16.17 3.65
C PRO A 507 -2.18 17.49 3.57
N PRO A 508 -3.07 17.64 2.57
CA PRO A 508 -3.86 18.85 2.39
C PRO A 508 -5.02 18.92 3.40
N VAL A 509 -4.69 19.12 4.68
CA VAL A 509 -5.68 19.26 5.76
C VAL A 509 -6.50 20.56 5.58
N PRO A 510 -7.77 20.60 6.01
CA PRO A 510 -8.58 21.81 5.96
C PRO A 510 -7.92 23.02 6.64
N PRO A 511 -8.03 24.25 6.09
CA PRO A 511 -7.41 25.44 6.66
C PRO A 511 -7.93 25.73 8.07
N ARG A 512 -7.09 25.55 9.07
CA ARG A 512 -7.36 25.89 10.49
C ARG A 512 -6.10 25.81 11.33
N THR A 513 -6.23 26.15 12.61
CA THR A 513 -5.15 25.94 13.57
C THR A 513 -5.21 24.54 14.15
N TYR A 514 -4.09 23.85 14.08
CA TYR A 514 -3.90 22.49 14.61
C TYR A 514 -2.82 22.44 15.68
N GLU A 515 -2.97 21.52 16.63
CA GLU A 515 -1.85 20.95 17.37
C GLU A 515 -1.30 19.80 16.50
N ILE A 516 -0.03 19.90 16.12
CA ILE A 516 0.65 18.92 15.26
C ILE A 516 1.47 18.01 16.17
N ARG A 517 1.30 16.70 15.97
CA ARG A 517 2.01 15.67 16.72
C ARG A 517 2.67 14.70 15.76
N ILE A 518 3.84 14.19 16.16
CA ILE A 518 4.53 13.10 15.44
C ILE A 518 4.63 11.90 16.35
N SER A 519 4.58 10.70 15.79
CA SER A 519 5.01 9.49 16.48
C SER A 519 6.50 9.58 16.81
N SER A 520 6.89 8.99 17.91
CA SER A 520 8.28 8.95 18.37
C SER A 520 8.54 7.61 19.04
N ARG A 521 9.35 6.78 18.40
CA ARG A 521 9.75 5.50 18.97
C ARG A 521 10.64 5.74 20.20
N GLY A 522 10.27 5.17 21.32
CA GLY A 522 11.08 5.18 22.53
C GLY A 522 12.33 4.34 22.39
N GLY A 523 13.44 4.78 22.93
CA GLY A 523 14.65 3.97 23.07
C GLY A 523 14.47 2.90 24.14
N SER A 524 14.88 1.67 23.87
CA SER A 524 15.04 0.65 24.90
C SER A 524 16.28 0.93 25.73
N GLY A 525 16.40 0.31 26.93
CA GLY A 525 17.53 0.49 27.86
C GLY A 525 18.93 0.16 27.31
N LEU A 526 19.03 -0.27 26.03
CA LEU A 526 20.27 -0.41 25.30
C LEU A 526 20.84 0.93 24.81
N TYR A 527 20.02 2.00 24.81
CA TYR A 527 20.39 3.34 24.38
C TYR A 527 20.43 4.25 25.60
N ASN A 528 21.50 4.98 25.74
CA ASN A 528 21.65 5.91 26.84
C ASN A 528 21.62 7.36 26.25
N ASN A 529 20.97 8.29 26.97
CA ASN A 529 20.73 9.68 26.52
C ASN A 529 21.99 10.46 26.10
N ARG A 530 23.18 10.00 26.46
CA ARG A 530 24.44 10.67 26.12
C ARG A 530 24.93 10.36 24.71
N THR A 531 24.38 9.31 24.10
CA THR A 531 24.84 8.79 22.79
C THR A 531 23.79 8.95 21.68
N THR A 532 22.57 9.38 22.01
CA THR A 532 21.51 9.59 21.01
C THR A 532 21.75 10.88 20.23
N ALA A 533 21.65 10.79 18.92
CA ALA A 533 21.55 11.95 18.05
C ALA A 533 20.24 12.71 18.31
N LYS A 534 20.17 13.92 17.79
CA LYS A 534 18.95 14.74 17.80
C LYS A 534 18.60 15.15 16.38
N TYR A 535 17.39 15.61 16.18
CA TYR A 535 16.99 16.27 14.95
C TYR A 535 16.22 17.55 15.26
N GLN A 536 16.41 18.56 14.40
CA GLN A 536 15.67 19.80 14.41
C GLN A 536 14.56 19.74 13.36
N LEU A 537 13.36 20.09 13.77
CA LEU A 537 12.23 20.23 12.86
C LEU A 537 12.11 21.65 12.33
N TYR A 538 11.67 21.73 11.06
CA TYR A 538 11.31 22.99 10.41
C TYR A 538 9.97 22.80 9.74
N PHE A 539 9.05 23.72 9.96
CA PHE A 539 7.78 23.83 9.27
C PHE A 539 7.88 24.94 8.24
N ASP A 540 7.77 24.63 6.95
CA ASP A 540 7.97 25.60 5.87
C ASP A 540 9.25 26.45 6.06
N ASP A 541 10.37 25.75 6.27
CA ASP A 541 11.72 26.31 6.52
C ASP A 541 11.87 27.15 7.81
N LYS A 542 10.83 27.25 8.65
CA LYS A 542 10.91 27.91 9.96
C LYS A 542 11.15 26.88 11.06
N ILE A 543 12.07 27.18 11.98
CA ILE A 543 12.35 26.31 13.13
C ILE A 543 11.07 26.04 13.92
N CYS A 544 10.83 24.76 14.21
CA CYS A 544 9.68 24.26 14.92
C CYS A 544 10.12 23.53 16.20
N GLY A 545 9.90 24.14 17.34
CA GLY A 545 10.27 23.56 18.63
C GLY A 545 11.77 23.40 18.88
N SER A 546 12.12 22.74 19.98
CA SER A 546 13.50 22.37 20.34
C SER A 546 13.94 21.09 19.65
N PRO A 547 15.25 20.85 19.50
CA PRO A 547 15.76 19.59 18.97
C PRO A 547 15.25 18.37 19.74
N ILE A 548 14.82 17.35 19.02
CA ILE A 548 14.22 16.13 19.54
C ILE A 548 15.24 14.99 19.49
N PRO A 549 15.42 14.17 20.54
CA PRO A 549 16.25 12.97 20.45
C PRO A 549 15.71 12.00 19.39
N THR A 550 16.58 11.34 18.62
CA THR A 550 16.17 10.33 17.64
C THR A 550 15.49 9.13 18.31
N HIS A 551 15.99 8.75 19.49
CA HIS A 551 15.41 7.69 20.32
C HIS A 551 15.26 8.22 21.75
N PRO A 552 14.19 8.93 22.05
CA PRO A 552 13.96 9.45 23.42
C PRO A 552 13.77 8.29 24.38
N ILE A 553 14.35 8.38 25.56
CA ILE A 553 14.15 7.40 26.63
C ILE A 553 12.91 7.83 27.44
N PRO A 554 11.80 7.10 27.39
CA PRO A 554 10.55 7.50 27.99
C PRO A 554 10.65 7.76 29.51
N THR A 555 11.39 6.91 30.20
CA THR A 555 11.60 6.98 31.66
C THR A 555 12.61 8.04 32.12
N ASP A 556 13.25 8.76 31.16
CA ASP A 556 14.11 9.88 31.50
C ASP A 556 13.34 10.94 32.31
N PRO A 557 13.92 11.50 33.39
CA PRO A 557 13.29 12.55 34.19
C PRO A 557 12.84 13.77 33.38
N GLU A 558 13.50 14.07 32.26
CA GLU A 558 13.07 15.15 31.34
C GLU A 558 11.75 14.84 30.65
N ILE A 559 11.43 13.56 30.44
CA ILE A 559 10.15 13.07 29.88
C ILE A 559 9.24 12.64 31.00
N GLY A 560 9.64 11.66 31.80
CA GLY A 560 8.91 11.21 32.99
C GLY A 560 7.69 10.33 32.67
N TRP A 561 7.81 9.48 31.64
CA TRP A 561 6.78 8.49 31.30
C TRP A 561 6.72 7.37 32.34
N VAL A 562 5.52 7.00 32.74
CA VAL A 562 5.21 5.88 33.64
C VAL A 562 4.09 5.07 33.02
N ALA A 563 4.16 3.73 33.06
CA ALA A 563 3.09 2.87 32.55
C ALA A 563 1.77 3.15 33.27
N ASP A 564 0.64 3.03 32.57
CA ASP A 564 -0.67 3.29 33.18
C ASP A 564 -0.93 2.39 34.37
N GLU A 565 -0.57 1.12 34.28
CA GLU A 565 -0.70 0.11 35.33
C GLU A 565 0.16 0.38 36.61
N ASP A 566 1.24 1.12 36.43
CA ASP A 566 2.13 1.52 37.55
C ASP A 566 1.66 2.79 38.26
N THR A 567 0.52 3.37 37.85
CA THR A 567 -0.06 4.57 38.46
C THR A 567 -1.37 4.25 39.18
N TYR A 568 -1.67 5.01 40.23
CA TYR A 568 -2.90 4.81 41.01
C TYR A 568 -4.18 5.26 40.27
N ASP A 569 -4.07 6.08 39.24
CA ASP A 569 -5.16 6.73 38.53
C ASP A 569 -5.22 6.30 37.05
N ASN A 570 -4.59 5.17 36.70
CA ASN A 570 -4.52 4.64 35.36
C ASN A 570 -3.91 5.66 34.38
N GLY A 571 -2.86 6.37 34.78
CA GLY A 571 -2.04 7.24 33.97
C GLY A 571 -2.53 8.67 33.79
N VAL A 572 -3.66 9.07 34.41
CA VAL A 572 -4.27 10.39 34.16
C VAL A 572 -3.36 11.54 34.57
N GLU A 573 -2.76 11.51 35.77
CA GLU A 573 -1.83 12.56 36.18
C GLU A 573 -0.50 12.51 35.41
N ASN A 574 -0.05 11.31 35.03
CA ASN A 574 1.14 11.17 34.19
C ASN A 574 0.92 11.73 32.76
N ASP A 575 -0.26 11.53 32.19
CA ASP A 575 -0.62 12.13 30.89
C ASP A 575 -0.55 13.66 30.93
N LYS A 576 -1.07 14.30 31.98
CA LYS A 576 -0.96 15.75 32.18
C LYS A 576 0.49 16.21 32.32
N HIS A 577 1.28 15.46 33.09
CA HIS A 577 2.71 15.75 33.27
C HIS A 577 3.48 15.68 31.96
N LEU A 578 3.27 14.63 31.17
CA LEU A 578 3.87 14.46 29.86
C LEU A 578 3.47 15.59 28.90
N ARG A 579 2.19 15.93 28.85
CA ARG A 579 1.66 17.00 28.00
C ARG A 579 2.30 18.36 28.32
N ASN A 580 2.51 18.67 29.59
CA ASN A 580 3.22 19.89 30.02
C ASN A 580 4.66 19.94 29.50
N LYS A 581 5.28 18.81 29.23
CA LYS A 581 6.62 18.67 28.65
C LYS A 581 6.60 18.50 27.12
N GLY A 582 5.41 18.57 26.51
CA GLY A 582 5.21 18.40 25.08
C GLY A 582 5.34 16.95 24.61
N TRP A 583 5.06 15.99 25.49
CA TRP A 583 5.01 14.57 25.19
C TRP A 583 3.63 13.99 25.47
N MET A 584 3.32 12.87 24.87
CA MET A 584 2.10 12.09 25.13
C MET A 584 2.45 10.61 25.00
N LYS A 585 1.72 9.76 25.73
CA LYS A 585 1.75 8.32 25.49
C LYS A 585 1.15 7.99 24.13
N ALA A 586 1.43 6.81 23.62
CA ALA A 586 0.71 6.28 22.46
C ALA A 586 -0.79 6.20 22.74
N PRO A 587 -1.66 6.19 21.71
CA PRO A 587 -3.10 6.02 21.91
C PRO A 587 -3.43 4.64 22.49
N ASP A 588 -4.59 4.51 23.15
CA ASP A 588 -5.12 3.23 23.67
C ASP A 588 -5.31 2.19 22.54
N SER A 589 -5.57 2.66 21.33
CA SER A 589 -5.73 1.81 20.17
C SER A 589 -4.42 1.17 19.68
N TYR A 590 -3.28 1.66 20.16
CA TYR A 590 -1.98 1.12 19.79
C TYR A 590 -1.68 -0.15 20.60
N CYS A 591 -1.82 -1.31 19.98
CA CYS A 591 -1.54 -2.60 20.58
C CYS A 591 -0.22 -3.16 20.03
N ILE A 592 0.71 -3.50 20.92
CA ILE A 592 2.03 -4.03 20.54
C ILE A 592 1.98 -5.55 20.45
N TYR A 593 1.22 -6.21 21.30
CA TYR A 593 1.21 -7.66 21.42
C TYR A 593 -0.14 -8.18 21.91
N ILE A 594 -0.54 -9.34 21.36
CA ILE A 594 -1.63 -10.14 21.91
C ILE A 594 -1.05 -11.49 22.31
N ASP A 595 -1.22 -11.86 23.57
CA ASP A 595 -0.88 -13.20 24.02
C ASP A 595 -1.87 -14.21 23.45
N ASP A 596 -1.40 -15.13 22.61
CA ASP A 596 -2.22 -16.13 21.93
C ASP A 596 -2.99 -17.06 22.86
N LYS A 597 -2.49 -17.26 24.10
CA LYS A 597 -3.09 -18.21 25.04
C LYS A 597 -4.14 -17.53 25.92
N THR A 598 -3.90 -16.28 26.30
CA THR A 598 -4.73 -15.56 27.26
C THR A 598 -5.64 -14.51 26.61
N GLY A 599 -5.36 -14.12 25.35
CA GLY A 599 -6.02 -13.02 24.66
C GLY A 599 -5.70 -11.65 25.29
N ILE A 600 -4.75 -11.57 26.21
CA ILE A 600 -4.35 -10.32 26.86
C ILE A 600 -3.61 -9.47 25.84
N ARG A 601 -4.04 -8.21 25.76
CA ARG A 601 -3.47 -7.20 24.87
C ARG A 601 -2.47 -6.34 25.63
N GLU A 602 -1.23 -6.32 25.17
CA GLU A 602 -0.25 -5.36 25.63
C GLU A 602 -0.38 -4.08 24.80
N THR A 603 -0.78 -2.99 25.42
CA THR A 603 -0.91 -1.69 24.78
C THR A 603 0.41 -0.92 24.87
N ALA A 604 0.64 0.00 23.94
CA ALA A 604 1.80 0.89 23.97
C ALA A 604 1.80 1.85 25.18
N ARG A 605 0.74 1.87 26.00
CA ARG A 605 0.65 2.61 27.25
C ARG A 605 1.13 1.80 28.47
N GLY A 606 1.18 0.48 28.34
CA GLY A 606 1.78 -0.45 29.32
C GLY A 606 3.26 -0.73 29.07
N SER A 607 3.75 -0.53 27.84
CA SER A 607 5.15 -0.69 27.51
C SER A 607 5.74 0.59 26.91
N TYR A 608 7.03 0.81 27.17
CA TYR A 608 7.70 2.09 26.88
C TYR A 608 8.20 2.23 25.41
N GLY A 609 7.55 1.55 24.49
CA GLY A 609 8.02 1.60 23.11
C GLY A 609 7.69 2.86 22.36
N HIS A 610 6.50 3.45 22.62
CA HIS A 610 5.93 4.45 21.71
C HIS A 610 5.34 5.65 22.44
N MET A 611 5.72 6.82 21.94
CA MET A 611 5.22 8.10 22.43
C MET A 611 4.76 8.97 21.25
N ARG A 612 4.08 10.04 21.56
CA ARG A 612 3.81 11.14 20.64
C ARG A 612 4.53 12.38 21.11
N LYS A 613 5.16 13.10 20.18
CA LYS A 613 5.74 14.41 20.44
C LYS A 613 4.84 15.49 19.88
N ILE A 614 4.38 16.41 20.75
CA ILE A 614 3.74 17.66 20.32
C ILE A 614 4.84 18.56 19.79
N ILE A 615 4.76 18.91 18.49
CA ILE A 615 5.81 19.69 17.83
C ILE A 615 5.46 21.16 17.74
N HIS A 616 4.17 21.47 17.47
CA HIS A 616 3.75 22.85 17.30
C HIS A 616 2.24 23.03 17.33
N ARG A 617 1.78 24.27 17.61
CA ARG A 617 0.41 24.72 17.36
C ARG A 617 0.44 25.81 16.33
N GLN A 618 -0.13 25.56 15.15
CA GLN A 618 0.01 26.43 14.02
C GLN A 618 -1.24 26.45 13.13
N TYR A 619 -1.52 27.61 12.54
CA TYR A 619 -2.47 27.70 11.44
C TYR A 619 -1.86 27.12 10.16
N ILE A 620 -2.55 26.16 9.56
CA ILE A 620 -2.21 25.57 8.26
C ILE A 620 -3.20 26.15 7.26
N GLY A 621 -2.69 26.83 6.24
CA GLY A 621 -3.48 27.43 5.15
C GLY A 621 -3.73 26.46 4.00
N LYS A 622 -4.25 26.99 2.88
CA LYS A 622 -4.29 26.26 1.61
C LYS A 622 -2.91 26.28 0.96
N GLY A 623 -2.50 25.16 0.36
CA GLY A 623 -1.23 25.02 -0.35
C GLY A 623 -0.41 23.86 0.15
N GLU A 624 0.78 23.71 -0.40
CA GLU A 624 1.74 22.71 0.04
C GLU A 624 2.47 23.18 1.29
N HIS A 625 2.57 22.31 2.27
CA HIS A 625 3.34 22.51 3.49
C HIS A 625 4.32 21.38 3.67
N TRP A 626 5.49 21.68 4.23
CA TRP A 626 6.59 20.73 4.36
C TRP A 626 7.09 20.69 5.79
N LEU A 627 7.30 19.46 6.32
CA LEU A 627 7.94 19.21 7.60
C LEU A 627 9.33 18.63 7.35
N ARG A 628 10.38 19.42 7.67
CA ARG A 628 11.78 19.04 7.44
C ARG A 628 12.42 18.55 8.72
N TYR A 629 13.14 17.46 8.62
CA TYR A 629 13.91 16.81 9.67
C TYR A 629 15.39 16.96 9.36
N ARG A 630 16.10 17.72 10.18
CA ARG A 630 17.54 17.96 10.03
C ARG A 630 18.30 17.33 11.17
N TYR A 631 19.19 16.43 10.85
CA TYR A 631 20.02 15.71 11.80
C TYR A 631 20.99 16.63 12.55
N ILE A 632 21.19 16.36 13.84
CA ILE A 632 22.16 16.99 14.71
C ILE A 632 23.03 15.89 15.30
N PRO A 633 24.33 15.81 14.94
CA PRO A 633 25.19 14.74 15.41
C PRO A 633 25.41 14.83 16.92
N PRO A 634 25.57 13.68 17.61
CA PRO A 634 25.93 13.65 19.01
C PRO A 634 27.36 14.17 19.22
N LYS A 635 27.63 14.69 20.41
CA LYS A 635 28.97 15.19 20.77
C LYS A 635 30.03 14.07 20.83
N TYR A 636 29.63 12.84 21.10
CA TYR A 636 30.48 11.67 21.22
C TYR A 636 29.90 10.51 20.39
N SER A 637 30.66 9.98 19.44
CA SER A 637 30.18 9.07 18.40
C SER A 637 30.53 7.60 18.64
N GLU A 638 30.42 7.08 19.85
CA GLU A 638 30.80 5.69 20.11
C GLU A 638 29.72 4.63 19.80
N ASN A 639 28.44 5.00 19.65
CA ASN A 639 27.35 4.10 19.30
C ASN A 639 26.58 4.54 18.08
N PHE A 640 26.84 3.94 16.94
CA PHE A 640 26.26 4.23 15.63
C PHE A 640 24.80 3.78 15.42
N PHE A 641 24.20 3.10 16.40
CA PHE A 641 22.89 2.43 16.22
C PHE A 641 21.68 3.28 16.59
N ALA A 642 21.85 4.41 17.25
CA ALA A 642 20.77 5.23 17.78
C ALA A 642 20.62 6.57 17.05
N SER A 643 20.80 6.57 15.74
CA SER A 643 20.81 7.81 14.93
C SER A 643 19.67 7.91 13.92
N ASP A 644 18.85 6.89 13.81
CA ASP A 644 17.76 6.85 12.85
C ASP A 644 16.49 7.50 13.42
N VAL A 645 15.60 7.96 12.54
CA VAL A 645 14.27 8.46 12.91
C VAL A 645 13.22 7.67 12.19
N ASP A 646 12.35 7.02 12.95
CA ASP A 646 11.19 6.31 12.44
C ASP A 646 10.01 7.28 12.33
N LEU A 647 9.55 7.52 11.12
CA LEU A 647 8.38 8.34 10.81
C LEU A 647 7.21 7.39 10.56
N ASP A 648 6.47 7.08 11.62
CA ASP A 648 5.34 6.18 11.57
C ASP A 648 4.08 6.95 11.15
N TYR A 649 3.65 7.92 11.97
CA TYR A 649 2.48 8.73 11.64
C TYR A 649 2.60 10.19 12.08
N LEU A 650 1.76 11.03 11.45
CA LEU A 650 1.51 12.42 11.81
C LEU A 650 0.06 12.59 12.30
N GLU A 651 -0.15 13.41 13.32
CA GLU A 651 -1.48 13.80 13.77
C GLU A 651 -1.70 15.31 13.62
N PHE A 652 -2.88 15.67 13.11
CA PHE A 652 -3.38 17.04 13.06
C PHE A 652 -4.65 17.11 13.90
N VAL A 653 -4.59 17.79 15.03
CA VAL A 653 -5.71 17.88 15.98
C VAL A 653 -6.22 19.31 16.03
N PRO A 654 -7.48 19.59 15.61
CA PRO A 654 -8.08 20.90 15.71
C PRO A 654 -8.05 21.42 17.17
N LEU A 655 -7.73 22.70 17.38
CA LEU A 655 -7.54 23.24 18.74
C LEU A 655 -8.77 23.12 19.64
N HIS A 656 -9.99 23.18 19.07
CA HIS A 656 -11.23 23.02 19.87
C HIS A 656 -11.35 21.60 20.46
N ILE A 657 -10.75 20.58 19.81
CA ILE A 657 -10.68 19.21 20.34
C ILE A 657 -9.61 19.12 21.43
N VAL A 658 -8.44 19.72 21.19
CA VAL A 658 -7.34 19.72 22.16
C VAL A 658 -7.75 20.38 23.47
N SER A 659 -8.57 21.44 23.40
CA SER A 659 -9.03 22.20 24.55
C SER A 659 -10.32 21.69 25.20
N ASP A 660 -10.92 20.61 24.69
CA ASP A 660 -12.14 20.02 25.25
C ASP A 660 -11.82 19.18 26.52
N PRO A 661 -12.09 19.68 27.73
CA PRO A 661 -11.75 18.97 28.96
C PRO A 661 -12.61 17.72 29.20
N THR A 662 -13.71 17.56 28.43
CA THR A 662 -14.63 16.41 28.53
C THR A 662 -14.16 15.23 27.71
N LYS A 663 -13.18 15.42 26.82
CA LYS A 663 -12.64 14.41 25.90
C LYS A 663 -11.12 14.51 25.85
N PRO A 664 -10.44 13.97 26.86
CA PRO A 664 -8.98 14.03 26.90
C PRO A 664 -8.39 13.30 25.70
N GLU A 665 -7.65 14.04 24.87
CA GLU A 665 -6.98 13.54 23.68
C GLU A 665 -5.81 12.59 23.98
N ASP A 666 -5.44 12.46 25.25
CA ASP A 666 -4.27 11.67 25.65
C ASP A 666 -4.43 10.18 25.34
N ARG A 667 -5.67 9.69 25.33
CA ARG A 667 -5.96 8.28 25.06
C ARG A 667 -6.34 7.93 23.61
N TYR A 668 -6.53 8.95 22.77
CA TYR A 668 -7.00 8.74 21.39
C TYR A 668 -5.91 8.94 20.35
#